data_6293b7d8f7a2e71a16009b2487871ea0
#
_entry.id   6293b7d8f7a2e71a16009b2487871ea0
#
_cell.length_a   1.000
_cell.length_b   1.000
_cell.length_c   1.000
_cell.angle_alpha   90.00
_cell.angle_beta   90.00
_cell.angle_gamma   90.00
#
_symmetry.space_group_name_H-M   'P 1'
#
loop_
_entity.id
_entity.type
_entity.pdbx_description
1 polymer ?
#
loop_
_entity_poly.entity_id
_entity_poly.type
_entity_poly.pdbx_seq_one_letter_code
_entity_poly.pdbx_strand_id
1 'polypeptide(L)'
;MSYTGIVKHFAFNLIFFFISVKASAFYYKQYTTSNGLISNDAYHVFSDSKGYLWFCTNKGLSKFDGATFKNYTILDGLEDNNIFNLFEDKIGRTWLFTYNGRSCYIYHDTVYNAGNNALLKSLPVISFINAMCNADDSTLYIGYSTGQIIKITGSTFKWIRDKKDCGYILTSIYKNNNDTYSVYSGCSRFDIQNDKVINFEPNSVSKTFFYHNMLLMMDQQGLKAYINRQLIWRYDDKSYDIKHAVHLYYDGKGNVFCSTGSGLTIFNIYNNRKYKLFNNFKISSVYQDIYNNYWVTSFGNGVFYLSKEMDNIKFIENIADYDVIYTACKQLFFEKNNCLFTLSGNNPGLTKLSIPYKKTYVPLLINKNLFFFINPEKDSSSYYDLLTKKKYPFQKTIKAIYPLSNNRVLSIGFPSITVSKYKNGQFSDIEVKDYSTSKFVLNNNCLYFTSGSFLYSFNTNNYSLQKIDSFPQSLFITNIYCDSLNLLLFTKDGILIKYSIFDNYKKSVTWLCDKTVYDFYNLNDNKCIISTNNGYYLISKNKHGKIASMHKIEYPFRQTDIWLLQPYGDKLVCNINGDLYSLNQKILNKEMQAPKLFLESVIANGSDHREQKIILDDVTNCNIVLRLKSLHLNNAANTYQYRIINNNFTSSWLVSESDKINVLLSKYGLYQIAVRSLTENNIASASQMVSLTISPPFYYTTSFYAFVIICVILLLIGIINLFYVKRKKIFIKELNYLHLEHKAINSLLNPHFIFNSINNIQELINNDSKEQANNYLITLSKMIRQNLENLQFDLISIDKELTLIRNYVSLQNLRFNDQIKLIINTEINTPEDIFIPPLLIHTFIENAIVHGFKGDVKNFIIVVNVSLSTDNYLIIKVTDNGTGIQKPKLQPPPIGNTSLGINFTRKRLQRLSDFYKVFFSLQIESPQGAPGTEVTIILYAKFKELTETQKLQNK
;
A
#
# COMPACT_ATOMS: atom_id res chain seq x y z
N MET A 1 -26.10 76.65 16.22
CA MET A 1 -26.38 75.23 15.94
C MET A 1 -26.94 74.60 17.19
N SER A 2 -28.21 74.26 17.17
CA SER A 2 -28.96 73.87 18.36
C SER A 2 -28.54 72.54 18.90
N TYR A 3 -28.51 72.38 20.20
CA TYR A 3 -28.17 71.14 20.95
C TYR A 3 -28.92 69.91 20.50
N THR A 4 -30.04 70.06 19.80
CA THR A 4 -30.88 69.00 19.23
C THR A 4 -30.28 68.33 17.95
N GLY A 5 -29.37 69.02 17.27
CA GLY A 5 -28.68 68.48 16.10
C GLY A 5 -27.54 67.52 16.45
N ILE A 6 -26.81 67.80 17.53
CA ILE A 6 -25.67 66.97 18.00
C ILE A 6 -26.15 65.68 18.62
N VAL A 7 -27.24 65.68 19.37
CA VAL A 7 -27.87 64.51 20.01
C VAL A 7 -28.45 63.56 18.94
N LYS A 8 -29.04 64.08 17.86
CA LYS A 8 -29.53 63.26 16.75
C LYS A 8 -28.36 62.60 15.94
N HIS A 9 -27.26 63.28 15.76
CA HIS A 9 -26.06 62.72 15.08
C HIS A 9 -25.33 61.71 15.97
N PHE A 10 -25.29 61.92 17.28
CA PHE A 10 -24.76 60.95 18.23
C PHE A 10 -25.63 59.71 18.37
N ALA A 11 -26.96 59.88 18.42
CA ALA A 11 -27.92 58.77 18.43
C ALA A 11 -27.91 58.01 17.08
N PHE A 12 -27.74 58.69 15.94
CA PHE A 12 -27.64 58.03 14.63
C PHE A 12 -26.32 57.29 14.46
N ASN A 13 -25.20 57.79 14.95
CA ASN A 13 -23.92 57.07 14.98
C ASN A 13 -23.88 55.96 16.04
N LEU A 14 -24.60 56.08 17.16
CA LEU A 14 -24.72 54.99 18.14
C LEU A 14 -25.62 53.86 17.64
N ILE A 15 -26.63 54.13 16.82
CA ILE A 15 -27.46 53.13 16.17
C ILE A 15 -26.64 52.41 15.04
N PHE A 16 -25.72 53.10 14.37
CA PHE A 16 -24.83 52.47 13.41
C PHE A 16 -23.70 51.63 14.04
N PHE A 17 -23.38 51.88 15.31
CA PHE A 17 -22.37 51.09 16.03
C PHE A 17 -22.92 49.79 16.63
N PHE A 18 -24.24 49.58 16.62
CA PHE A 18 -24.91 48.35 17.05
C PHE A 18 -25.48 47.49 15.93
N ILE A 19 -25.20 47.80 14.67
CA ILE A 19 -25.25 46.78 13.62
C ILE A 19 -23.93 46.02 13.71
N SER A 20 -23.74 45.30 14.79
CA SER A 20 -22.78 44.20 14.82
C SER A 20 -23.21 43.28 13.68
N VAL A 21 -22.42 43.27 12.60
CA VAL A 21 -22.44 42.21 11.60
C VAL A 21 -22.35 40.91 12.40
N LYS A 22 -23.48 40.24 12.58
CA LYS A 22 -23.46 38.86 13.10
C LYS A 22 -22.62 38.07 12.12
N ALA A 23 -21.34 37.94 12.42
CA ALA A 23 -20.50 36.99 11.75
C ALA A 23 -21.16 35.64 11.98
N SER A 24 -21.69 35.06 10.93
CA SER A 24 -22.22 33.69 11.00
C SER A 24 -21.04 32.79 11.39
N ALA A 25 -20.98 32.42 12.66
CA ALA A 25 -20.01 31.46 13.10
C ALA A 25 -20.30 30.12 12.40
N PHE A 26 -19.35 29.62 11.67
CA PHE A 26 -19.44 28.33 10.99
C PHE A 26 -18.87 27.26 11.91
N TYR A 27 -19.47 26.08 11.89
CA TYR A 27 -18.89 24.94 12.60
C TYR A 27 -17.68 24.43 11.83
N TYR A 28 -16.55 24.38 12.50
CA TYR A 28 -15.31 23.78 12.00
C TYR A 28 -14.70 22.89 13.07
N LYS A 29 -13.96 21.88 12.65
CA LYS A 29 -13.10 21.09 13.51
C LYS A 29 -11.68 21.59 13.35
N GLN A 30 -10.99 21.81 14.45
CA GLN A 30 -9.60 22.26 14.45
C GLN A 30 -8.67 21.09 14.78
N TYR A 31 -7.59 20.98 14.02
CA TYR A 31 -6.51 20.06 14.27
C TYR A 31 -5.24 20.83 14.59
N THR A 32 -4.63 20.50 15.71
CA THR A 32 -3.43 21.16 16.23
C THR A 32 -2.37 20.13 16.61
N THR A 33 -1.29 20.57 17.19
CA THR A 33 -0.24 19.67 17.72
C THR A 33 -0.78 18.69 18.76
N SER A 34 -1.81 19.05 19.51
CA SER A 34 -2.49 18.14 20.45
C SER A 34 -3.21 16.97 19.77
N ASN A 35 -3.51 17.09 18.49
CA ASN A 35 -4.13 16.04 17.69
C ASN A 35 -3.11 15.25 16.85
N GLY A 36 -1.79 15.53 17.00
CA GLY A 36 -0.70 14.86 16.29
C GLY A 36 -0.17 15.60 15.06
N LEU A 37 -0.71 16.76 14.68
CA LEU A 37 -0.12 17.62 13.65
C LEU A 37 1.27 18.08 14.13
N ILE A 38 2.28 18.08 13.26
CA ILE A 38 3.66 18.39 13.66
C ILE A 38 3.86 19.84 14.10
N SER A 39 3.08 20.77 13.54
CA SER A 39 3.11 22.19 13.87
C SER A 39 1.77 22.88 13.64
N ASN A 40 1.48 23.90 14.46
CA ASN A 40 0.32 24.78 14.26
C ASN A 40 0.54 25.83 13.15
N ASP A 41 1.77 26.02 12.68
CA ASP A 41 2.09 26.83 11.49
C ASP A 41 2.01 25.95 10.25
N ALA A 42 0.82 25.80 9.71
CA ALA A 42 0.57 25.03 8.51
C ALA A 42 0.47 25.96 7.29
N TYR A 43 1.35 25.74 6.30
CA TYR A 43 1.48 26.58 5.13
C TYR A 43 0.59 26.19 3.97
N HIS A 44 0.49 24.89 3.72
CA HIS A 44 -0.25 24.36 2.57
C HIS A 44 -0.89 23.02 2.90
N VAL A 45 -2.01 22.72 2.24
CA VAL A 45 -2.67 21.42 2.28
C VAL A 45 -2.88 20.91 0.87
N PHE A 46 -2.64 19.63 0.69
CA PHE A 46 -2.76 18.94 -0.58
C PHE A 46 -3.30 17.51 -0.35
N SER A 47 -4.06 16.98 -1.31
CA SER A 47 -4.42 15.56 -1.30
C SER A 47 -3.68 14.83 -2.40
N ASP A 48 -3.01 13.72 -2.06
CA ASP A 48 -2.40 12.87 -3.06
C ASP A 48 -3.44 12.06 -3.84
N SER A 49 -3.02 11.37 -4.90
CA SER A 49 -3.87 10.56 -5.76
C SER A 49 -4.57 9.41 -5.02
N LYS A 50 -4.02 8.99 -3.88
CA LYS A 50 -4.61 7.99 -2.99
C LYS A 50 -5.67 8.59 -2.07
N GLY A 51 -5.68 9.91 -1.89
CA GLY A 51 -6.61 10.65 -1.04
C GLY A 51 -6.09 10.95 0.35
N TYR A 52 -4.81 10.66 0.66
CA TYR A 52 -4.18 11.16 1.89
C TYR A 52 -4.05 12.68 1.83
N LEU A 53 -4.22 13.30 2.98
CA LEU A 53 -3.98 14.74 3.11
C LEU A 53 -2.57 14.98 3.64
N TRP A 54 -1.90 15.92 3.02
CA TRP A 54 -0.55 16.32 3.37
C TRP A 54 -0.56 17.77 3.84
N PHE A 55 0.05 18.05 4.96
CA PHE A 55 0.14 19.38 5.56
C PHE A 55 1.59 19.80 5.65
N CYS A 56 1.93 20.82 4.86
CA CYS A 56 3.24 21.46 4.87
C CYS A 56 3.38 22.40 6.05
N THR A 57 4.44 22.31 6.82
CA THR A 57 4.63 23.13 8.03
C THR A 57 6.06 23.67 8.16
N ASN A 58 6.30 24.52 9.15
CA ASN A 58 7.64 25.00 9.50
C ASN A 58 8.48 23.98 10.30
N LYS A 59 7.91 22.85 10.71
CA LYS A 59 8.63 21.82 11.52
C LYS A 59 8.68 20.44 10.84
N GLY A 60 8.24 20.35 9.60
CA GLY A 60 8.19 19.13 8.82
C GLY A 60 6.89 19.01 8.04
N LEU A 61 6.60 17.79 7.64
CA LEU A 61 5.45 17.41 6.84
C LEU A 61 4.56 16.43 7.63
N SER A 62 3.26 16.68 7.65
CA SER A 62 2.29 15.75 8.25
C SER A 62 1.43 15.11 7.18
N LYS A 63 1.40 13.79 7.11
CA LYS A 63 0.48 12.98 6.29
C LYS A 63 -0.69 12.53 7.17
N PHE A 64 -1.91 12.77 6.73
CA PHE A 64 -3.14 12.44 7.46
C PHE A 64 -3.98 11.43 6.71
N ASP A 65 -4.39 10.37 7.38
CA ASP A 65 -5.21 9.30 6.82
C ASP A 65 -6.70 9.42 7.13
N GLY A 66 -7.09 10.52 7.79
CA GLY A 66 -8.45 10.74 8.29
C GLY A 66 -8.58 10.45 9.78
N ALA A 67 -7.67 9.71 10.39
CA ALA A 67 -7.65 9.38 11.80
C ALA A 67 -6.38 9.85 12.52
N THR A 68 -5.21 9.57 11.95
CA THR A 68 -3.90 9.80 12.56
C THR A 68 -2.97 10.58 11.65
N PHE A 69 -2.02 11.30 12.26
CA PHE A 69 -0.94 11.98 11.56
C PHE A 69 0.33 11.13 11.58
N LYS A 70 0.94 10.92 10.41
CA LYS A 70 2.30 10.45 10.27
C LYS A 70 3.18 11.65 9.91
N ASN A 71 4.18 11.93 10.73
CA ASN A 71 5.04 13.09 10.58
C ASN A 71 6.38 12.70 9.98
N TYR A 72 6.94 13.59 9.14
CA TYR A 72 8.25 13.46 8.52
C TYR A 72 9.07 14.69 8.82
N THR A 73 10.34 14.49 9.17
CA THR A 73 11.33 15.50 9.53
C THR A 73 12.66 15.24 8.85
N ILE A 74 13.66 16.08 9.12
CA ILE A 74 15.05 15.81 8.71
C ILE A 74 15.58 14.48 9.27
N LEU A 75 15.07 14.00 10.40
CA LEU A 75 15.46 12.71 10.99
C LEU A 75 14.95 11.54 10.13
N ASP A 76 13.88 11.74 9.37
CA ASP A 76 13.32 10.77 8.43
C ASP A 76 13.93 10.92 7.03
N GLY A 77 14.86 11.86 6.86
CA GLY A 77 15.57 12.10 5.59
C GLY A 77 15.08 13.28 4.78
N LEU A 78 14.21 14.16 5.31
CA LEU A 78 13.88 15.42 4.62
C LEU A 78 15.13 16.31 4.51
N GLU A 79 15.23 17.07 3.41
CA GLU A 79 16.33 18.03 3.21
C GLU A 79 16.15 19.30 4.07
N ASP A 80 14.92 19.59 4.51
CA ASP A 80 14.56 20.71 5.37
C ASP A 80 13.27 20.42 6.12
N ASN A 81 13.12 20.94 7.33
CA ASN A 81 11.85 20.89 8.06
C ASN A 81 10.87 21.97 7.60
N ASN A 82 11.34 23.01 6.96
CA ASN A 82 10.51 24.11 6.49
C ASN A 82 9.98 23.81 5.09
N ILE A 83 8.82 23.16 5.01
CA ILE A 83 8.15 22.75 3.78
C ILE A 83 6.97 23.67 3.53
N PHE A 84 6.99 24.43 2.45
CA PHE A 84 5.93 25.39 2.17
C PHE A 84 4.94 24.96 1.10
N ASN A 85 5.28 23.98 0.25
CA ASN A 85 4.39 23.42 -0.75
C ASN A 85 4.83 22.01 -1.16
N LEU A 86 3.99 21.31 -1.90
CA LEU A 86 4.30 20.00 -2.44
C LEU A 86 3.57 19.75 -3.77
N PHE A 87 4.03 18.75 -4.51
CA PHE A 87 3.49 18.37 -5.80
C PHE A 87 3.61 16.85 -6.00
N GLU A 88 2.55 16.18 -6.43
CA GLU A 88 2.58 14.77 -6.80
C GLU A 88 2.77 14.64 -8.32
N ASP A 89 3.80 13.91 -8.72
CA ASP A 89 3.99 13.59 -10.13
C ASP A 89 3.14 12.36 -10.54
N LYS A 90 3.07 12.11 -11.85
CA LYS A 90 2.25 11.02 -12.39
C LYS A 90 2.71 9.60 -11.99
N ILE A 91 3.94 9.46 -11.51
CA ILE A 91 4.49 8.20 -10.98
C ILE A 91 4.04 7.99 -9.53
N GLY A 92 3.51 9.05 -8.88
CA GLY A 92 3.08 9.04 -7.47
C GLY A 92 4.18 9.44 -6.49
N ARG A 93 5.25 10.12 -6.96
CA ARG A 93 6.25 10.73 -6.06
C ARG A 93 5.73 12.07 -5.58
N THR A 94 5.69 12.27 -4.28
CA THR A 94 5.33 13.55 -3.64
C THR A 94 6.58 14.40 -3.46
N TRP A 95 6.80 15.34 -4.38
CA TRP A 95 7.91 16.30 -4.35
C TRP A 95 7.65 17.39 -3.33
N LEU A 96 8.67 17.76 -2.58
CA LEU A 96 8.60 18.73 -1.50
C LEU A 96 9.33 20.01 -1.84
N PHE A 97 8.67 21.14 -1.59
CA PHE A 97 9.21 22.47 -1.81
C PHE A 97 9.81 22.96 -0.49
N THR A 98 11.12 22.79 -0.37
CA THR A 98 11.88 23.12 0.83
C THR A 98 12.40 24.53 0.78
N TYR A 99 12.57 25.16 1.94
CA TYR A 99 13.08 26.53 2.01
C TYR A 99 14.56 26.63 1.59
N ASN A 100 15.38 25.62 1.88
CA ASN A 100 16.78 25.58 1.50
C ASN A 100 17.04 25.32 0.01
N GLY A 101 16.00 25.11 -0.79
CA GLY A 101 16.08 24.90 -2.24
C GLY A 101 16.58 23.53 -2.67
N ARG A 102 16.82 22.61 -1.75
CA ARG A 102 17.19 21.24 -2.08
C ARG A 102 15.97 20.41 -2.36
N SER A 103 15.99 19.65 -3.42
CA SER A 103 14.87 18.82 -3.84
C SER A 103 14.87 17.49 -3.06
N CYS A 104 13.73 17.11 -2.55
CA CYS A 104 13.47 15.76 -2.07
C CYS A 104 12.04 15.36 -2.42
N TYR A 105 11.77 14.07 -2.43
CA TYR A 105 10.41 13.55 -2.61
C TYR A 105 10.15 12.34 -1.71
N ILE A 106 8.87 12.08 -1.45
CA ILE A 106 8.43 10.87 -0.77
C ILE A 106 7.79 9.94 -1.80
N TYR A 107 8.22 8.68 -1.78
CA TYR A 107 7.66 7.63 -2.61
C TYR A 107 7.55 6.35 -1.81
N HIS A 108 6.36 5.75 -1.77
CA HIS A 108 6.06 4.59 -0.94
C HIS A 108 6.49 4.75 0.53
N ASP A 109 6.15 5.90 1.12
CA ASP A 109 6.48 6.27 2.50
C ASP A 109 7.98 6.37 2.82
N THR A 110 8.85 6.28 1.81
CA THR A 110 10.30 6.44 1.90
C THR A 110 10.69 7.81 1.38
N VAL A 111 11.54 8.51 2.12
CA VAL A 111 12.09 9.82 1.73
C VAL A 111 13.32 9.61 0.85
N TYR A 112 13.28 10.19 -0.34
CA TYR A 112 14.41 10.25 -1.27
C TYR A 112 15.00 11.65 -1.26
N ASN A 113 16.31 11.74 -1.09
CA ASN A 113 17.08 12.98 -1.01
C ASN A 113 18.42 12.87 -1.78
N ALA A 114 19.25 13.88 -1.74
CA ALA A 114 20.54 13.87 -2.41
C ALA A 114 21.52 12.79 -1.89
N GLY A 115 21.32 12.28 -0.69
CA GLY A 115 22.16 11.24 -0.10
C GLY A 115 21.85 9.82 -0.62
N ASN A 116 20.61 9.56 -1.03
CA ASN A 116 20.16 8.23 -1.43
C ASN A 116 19.60 8.16 -2.88
N ASN A 117 19.64 9.26 -3.63
CA ASN A 117 19.13 9.31 -5.00
C ASN A 117 20.04 10.10 -5.93
N ALA A 118 20.52 9.47 -7.00
CA ALA A 118 21.49 10.06 -7.94
C ALA A 118 20.91 11.26 -8.71
N LEU A 119 19.62 11.22 -9.12
CA LEU A 119 18.96 12.33 -9.76
C LEU A 119 18.94 13.56 -8.83
N LEU A 120 18.46 13.39 -7.60
CA LEU A 120 18.36 14.48 -6.64
C LEU A 120 19.72 15.07 -6.28
N LYS A 121 20.77 14.27 -6.23
CA LYS A 121 22.16 14.71 -6.05
C LYS A 121 22.65 15.57 -7.21
N SER A 122 22.17 15.34 -8.43
CA SER A 122 22.57 16.08 -9.64
C SER A 122 21.80 17.38 -9.83
N LEU A 123 20.62 17.54 -9.20
CA LEU A 123 19.79 18.73 -9.38
C LEU A 123 20.48 19.98 -8.83
N PRO A 124 20.35 21.12 -9.53
CA PRO A 124 20.95 22.37 -9.10
C PRO A 124 20.27 22.93 -7.85
N VAL A 125 21.05 23.40 -6.88
CA VAL A 125 20.57 24.13 -5.71
C VAL A 125 20.72 25.63 -5.99
N ILE A 126 19.63 26.28 -6.41
CA ILE A 126 19.65 27.67 -6.84
C ILE A 126 18.85 28.56 -5.90
N SER A 127 17.59 28.19 -5.72
CA SER A 127 16.59 28.82 -4.89
C SER A 127 15.51 27.79 -4.60
N PHE A 128 14.50 28.13 -3.80
CA PHE A 128 13.40 27.20 -3.56
C PHE A 128 12.57 26.96 -4.83
N ILE A 129 12.06 25.75 -4.97
CA ILE A 129 11.13 25.36 -6.02
C ILE A 129 9.78 26.01 -5.71
N ASN A 130 9.15 26.62 -6.71
CA ASN A 130 7.86 27.27 -6.53
C ASN A 130 6.75 26.74 -7.45
N ALA A 131 7.12 26.09 -8.55
CA ALA A 131 6.16 25.50 -9.48
C ALA A 131 6.67 24.18 -10.05
N MET A 132 5.76 23.23 -10.24
CA MET A 132 5.99 21.97 -10.96
C MET A 132 4.82 21.68 -11.89
N CYS A 133 5.10 20.98 -12.98
CA CYS A 133 4.07 20.55 -13.93
C CYS A 133 4.49 19.24 -14.61
N ASN A 134 3.59 18.25 -14.60
CA ASN A 134 3.79 17.03 -15.39
C ASN A 134 3.61 17.32 -16.87
N ALA A 135 4.59 16.96 -17.69
CA ALA A 135 4.49 17.01 -19.14
C ALA A 135 3.82 15.73 -19.67
N ASP A 136 4.35 14.60 -19.27
CA ASP A 136 3.86 13.27 -19.55
C ASP A 136 4.09 12.36 -18.33
N ASP A 137 3.98 11.04 -18.49
CA ASP A 137 4.11 10.08 -17.38
C ASP A 137 5.55 10.00 -16.83
N SER A 138 6.55 10.42 -17.60
CA SER A 138 7.96 10.33 -17.24
C SER A 138 8.68 11.66 -17.16
N THR A 139 8.03 12.75 -17.58
CA THR A 139 8.65 14.08 -17.75
C THR A 139 8.00 15.11 -16.83
N LEU A 140 8.83 15.85 -16.11
CA LEU A 140 8.44 16.87 -15.14
C LEU A 140 9.18 18.19 -15.42
N TYR A 141 8.46 19.31 -15.47
CA TYR A 141 9.04 20.64 -15.41
C TYR A 141 9.11 21.15 -13.98
N ILE A 142 10.24 21.69 -13.59
CA ILE A 142 10.47 22.32 -12.29
C ILE A 142 10.86 23.77 -12.51
N GLY A 143 10.13 24.67 -11.86
CA GLY A 143 10.39 26.10 -11.86
C GLY A 143 10.87 26.61 -10.52
N TYR A 144 12.01 27.25 -10.52
CA TYR A 144 12.61 27.89 -9.35
C TYR A 144 12.06 29.29 -9.13
N SER A 145 12.03 29.76 -7.91
CA SER A 145 11.51 31.08 -7.55
C SER A 145 12.22 32.22 -8.30
N THR A 146 13.45 32.00 -8.72
CA THR A 146 14.25 32.95 -9.52
C THR A 146 13.93 32.99 -11.03
N GLY A 147 12.91 32.22 -11.47
CA GLY A 147 12.49 32.19 -12.89
C GLY A 147 13.24 31.18 -13.76
N GLN A 148 14.18 30.45 -13.21
CA GLN A 148 14.89 29.37 -13.89
C GLN A 148 14.04 28.14 -13.99
N ILE A 149 14.15 27.36 -15.07
CA ILE A 149 13.33 26.18 -15.32
C ILE A 149 14.20 25.03 -15.81
N ILE A 150 13.98 23.86 -15.21
CA ILE A 150 14.55 22.60 -15.66
C ILE A 150 13.44 21.63 -16.10
N LYS A 151 13.79 20.72 -17.00
CA LYS A 151 12.98 19.58 -17.40
C LYS A 151 13.68 18.30 -16.93
N ILE A 152 12.98 17.48 -16.19
CA ILE A 152 13.44 16.16 -15.78
C ILE A 152 12.81 15.11 -16.68
N THR A 153 13.62 14.18 -17.19
CA THR A 153 13.17 13.02 -17.95
C THR A 153 13.91 11.79 -17.42
N GLY A 154 13.16 10.86 -16.83
CA GLY A 154 13.73 9.69 -16.18
C GLY A 154 14.69 10.06 -15.03
N SER A 155 15.97 9.76 -15.19
CA SER A 155 17.04 10.02 -14.21
C SER A 155 17.95 11.22 -14.56
N THR A 156 17.61 12.02 -15.57
CA THR A 156 18.40 13.16 -16.04
C THR A 156 17.59 14.44 -16.08
N PHE A 157 18.27 15.58 -16.04
CA PHE A 157 17.62 16.88 -16.23
C PHE A 157 18.29 17.70 -17.33
N LYS A 158 17.52 18.64 -17.88
CA LYS A 158 17.97 19.60 -18.90
C LYS A 158 17.48 21.00 -18.52
N TRP A 159 18.32 22.00 -18.73
CA TRP A 159 17.93 23.42 -18.65
C TRP A 159 16.99 23.79 -19.79
N ILE A 160 15.83 24.35 -19.47
CA ILE A 160 14.93 25.00 -20.43
C ILE A 160 15.15 26.49 -20.40
N ARG A 161 15.35 27.05 -19.22
CA ARG A 161 15.63 28.47 -19.02
C ARG A 161 16.59 28.63 -17.85
N ASP A 162 17.77 29.16 -18.13
CA ASP A 162 18.82 29.42 -17.13
C ASP A 162 18.91 30.88 -16.68
N LYS A 163 18.14 31.77 -17.29
CA LYS A 163 18.12 33.19 -16.95
C LYS A 163 17.28 33.45 -15.69
N LYS A 164 17.80 34.29 -14.79
CA LYS A 164 17.05 34.83 -13.66
C LYS A 164 16.08 35.91 -14.12
N ASP A 165 14.90 35.94 -13.52
CA ASP A 165 13.95 37.04 -13.73
C ASP A 165 14.33 38.27 -12.89
N CYS A 166 13.73 39.43 -13.21
CA CYS A 166 14.00 40.74 -12.63
C CYS A 166 13.54 40.86 -11.15
N GLY A 167 13.93 39.92 -10.27
CA GLY A 167 13.60 39.97 -8.84
C GLY A 167 12.17 39.55 -8.44
N TYR A 168 11.37 39.05 -9.39
CA TYR A 168 10.02 38.58 -9.13
C TYR A 168 9.93 37.06 -9.13
N ILE A 169 9.12 36.51 -8.23
CA ILE A 169 8.98 35.10 -8.02
C ILE A 169 8.18 34.44 -9.16
N LEU A 170 8.70 33.36 -9.74
CA LEU A 170 7.94 32.49 -10.62
C LEU A 170 6.75 31.91 -9.84
N THR A 171 5.53 32.06 -10.37
CA THR A 171 4.32 31.69 -9.62
C THR A 171 3.77 30.31 -10.01
N SER A 172 3.85 29.95 -11.30
CA SER A 172 3.24 28.70 -11.76
C SER A 172 3.69 28.30 -13.17
N ILE A 173 3.55 27.00 -13.45
CA ILE A 173 3.72 26.38 -14.77
C ILE A 173 2.46 25.54 -15.03
N TYR A 174 1.80 25.74 -16.18
CA TYR A 174 0.61 24.98 -16.57
C TYR A 174 0.75 24.38 -17.95
N LYS A 175 0.26 23.16 -18.14
CA LYS A 175 0.12 22.54 -19.45
C LYS A 175 -1.12 23.08 -20.16
N ASN A 176 -0.94 23.60 -21.39
CA ASN A 176 -2.03 23.97 -22.27
C ASN A 176 -2.46 22.77 -23.14
N ASN A 177 -3.52 22.93 -23.95
CA ASN A 177 -4.06 21.85 -24.77
C ASN A 177 -3.15 21.34 -25.90
N ASN A 178 -2.09 22.07 -26.30
CA ASN A 178 -1.26 21.81 -27.49
C ASN A 178 0.22 21.56 -27.14
N ASP A 179 0.52 20.77 -26.12
CA ASP A 179 1.90 20.50 -25.65
C ASP A 179 2.75 21.77 -25.43
N THR A 180 2.07 22.87 -25.18
CA THR A 180 2.67 24.12 -24.72
C THR A 180 2.44 24.26 -23.22
N TYR A 181 3.38 24.90 -22.54
CA TYR A 181 3.32 25.17 -21.11
C TYR A 181 3.37 26.64 -20.86
N SER A 182 2.34 27.21 -20.26
CA SER A 182 2.35 28.63 -19.87
C SER A 182 3.00 28.78 -18.51
N VAL A 183 3.96 29.70 -18.44
CA VAL A 183 4.71 30.07 -17.24
C VAL A 183 4.36 31.48 -16.83
N TYR A 184 4.05 31.65 -15.56
CA TYR A 184 3.76 32.96 -14.98
C TYR A 184 4.78 33.30 -13.90
N SER A 185 5.32 34.50 -13.98
CA SER A 185 6.13 35.12 -12.94
C SER A 185 5.56 36.49 -12.56
N GLY A 186 6.05 37.09 -11.50
CA GLY A 186 5.57 38.41 -11.07
C GLY A 186 5.78 39.52 -12.05
N CYS A 187 6.65 39.34 -13.08
CA CYS A 187 6.97 40.39 -14.09
C CYS A 187 6.76 39.92 -15.53
N SER A 188 6.57 38.64 -15.77
CA SER A 188 6.49 38.10 -17.12
C SER A 188 5.61 36.88 -17.22
N ARG A 189 5.04 36.72 -18.41
CA ARG A 189 4.41 35.47 -18.86
C ARG A 189 5.13 34.99 -20.11
N PHE A 190 5.36 33.70 -20.23
CA PHE A 190 5.89 33.11 -21.46
C PHE A 190 5.38 31.71 -21.63
N ASP A 191 5.48 31.18 -22.83
CA ASP A 191 5.12 29.80 -23.11
C ASP A 191 6.39 28.97 -23.39
N ILE A 192 6.34 27.67 -23.06
CA ILE A 192 7.36 26.66 -23.41
C ILE A 192 6.76 25.73 -24.44
N GLN A 193 7.42 25.58 -25.60
CA GLN A 193 7.05 24.62 -26.64
C GLN A 193 8.32 24.00 -27.21
N ASN A 194 8.34 22.68 -27.36
CA ASN A 194 9.51 21.95 -27.87
C ASN A 194 10.82 22.33 -27.13
N ASP A 195 10.75 22.43 -25.81
CA ASP A 195 11.87 22.83 -24.96
C ASP A 195 12.46 24.23 -25.24
N LYS A 196 11.71 25.09 -25.89
CA LYS A 196 12.10 26.49 -26.15
C LYS A 196 11.09 27.45 -25.55
N VAL A 197 11.59 28.55 -25.01
CA VAL A 197 10.77 29.67 -24.53
C VAL A 197 10.28 30.48 -25.73
N ILE A 198 8.97 30.70 -25.79
CA ILE A 198 8.27 31.47 -26.82
C ILE A 198 7.27 32.45 -26.18
N ASN A 199 6.74 33.38 -26.94
CA ASN A 199 5.66 34.32 -26.55
C ASN A 199 5.91 35.01 -25.20
N PHE A 200 7.07 35.65 -25.06
CA PHE A 200 7.40 36.42 -23.85
C PHE A 200 6.60 37.73 -23.79
N GLU A 201 5.80 37.89 -22.72
CA GLU A 201 4.96 39.06 -22.48
C GLU A 201 5.24 39.65 -21.08
N PRO A 202 5.35 40.99 -20.93
CA PRO A 202 5.36 41.59 -19.61
C PRO A 202 4.04 41.30 -18.87
N ASN A 203 4.09 40.99 -17.59
CA ASN A 203 2.92 40.69 -16.76
C ASN A 203 3.17 41.17 -15.33
N SER A 204 2.09 41.42 -14.58
CA SER A 204 2.13 41.84 -13.17
C SER A 204 1.23 40.98 -12.32
N VAL A 205 1.38 39.65 -12.40
CA VAL A 205 0.54 38.72 -11.67
C VAL A 205 1.19 38.31 -10.36
N SER A 206 0.49 38.45 -9.25
CA SER A 206 1.00 38.08 -7.94
C SER A 206 0.71 36.61 -7.60
N LYS A 207 -0.43 36.08 -8.01
CA LYS A 207 -0.85 34.70 -7.80
C LYS A 207 -1.65 34.17 -8.97
N THR A 208 -1.53 32.87 -9.22
CA THR A 208 -2.32 32.14 -10.22
C THR A 208 -2.77 30.81 -9.64
N PHE A 209 -3.91 30.35 -10.11
CA PHE A 209 -4.43 29.00 -9.83
C PHE A 209 -5.11 28.47 -11.09
N PHE A 210 -4.79 27.25 -11.47
CA PHE A 210 -5.34 26.60 -12.67
C PHE A 210 -6.19 25.39 -12.28
N TYR A 211 -7.39 25.33 -12.81
CA TYR A 211 -8.31 24.21 -12.58
C TYR A 211 -8.97 23.84 -13.92
N HIS A 212 -8.68 22.63 -14.40
CA HIS A 212 -9.05 22.18 -15.75
C HIS A 212 -8.61 23.17 -16.83
N ASN A 213 -9.55 23.90 -17.42
CA ASN A 213 -9.29 24.94 -18.45
C ASN A 213 -9.49 26.37 -17.93
N MET A 214 -9.75 26.54 -16.63
CA MET A 214 -9.93 27.83 -16.01
C MET A 214 -8.65 28.29 -15.30
N LEU A 215 -8.22 29.49 -15.61
CA LEU A 215 -7.13 30.19 -14.96
C LEU A 215 -7.68 31.31 -14.08
N LEU A 216 -7.43 31.23 -12.79
CA LEU A 216 -7.59 32.33 -11.87
C LEU A 216 -6.30 33.12 -11.78
N MET A 217 -6.41 34.42 -11.84
CA MET A 217 -5.27 35.34 -11.72
C MET A 217 -5.59 36.43 -10.70
N MET A 218 -4.59 36.78 -9.94
CA MET A 218 -4.62 37.95 -9.07
C MET A 218 -3.53 38.89 -9.47
N ASP A 219 -3.93 40.15 -9.75
CA ASP A 219 -3.03 41.23 -10.09
C ASP A 219 -3.26 42.46 -9.20
N GLN A 220 -2.69 43.58 -9.54
CA GLN A 220 -2.85 44.84 -8.80
C GLN A 220 -4.27 45.41 -8.84
N GLN A 221 -5.13 44.97 -9.75
CA GLN A 221 -6.50 45.44 -9.91
C GLN A 221 -7.50 44.56 -9.16
N GLY A 222 -7.18 43.30 -8.93
CA GLY A 222 -8.06 42.34 -8.21
C GLY A 222 -7.96 40.93 -8.73
N LEU A 223 -9.06 40.22 -8.66
CA LEU A 223 -9.21 38.83 -9.10
C LEU A 223 -9.83 38.76 -10.49
N LYS A 224 -9.30 37.87 -11.33
CA LYS A 224 -9.81 37.58 -12.66
C LYS A 224 -9.88 36.11 -12.93
N ALA A 225 -10.92 35.66 -13.63
CA ALA A 225 -11.06 34.28 -14.09
C ALA A 225 -11.12 34.24 -15.62
N TYR A 226 -10.32 33.37 -16.21
CA TYR A 226 -10.23 33.17 -17.65
C TYR A 226 -10.53 31.73 -18.02
N ILE A 227 -11.27 31.51 -19.11
CA ILE A 227 -11.39 30.20 -19.76
C ILE A 227 -10.90 30.37 -21.19
N ASN A 228 -9.98 29.47 -21.63
CA ASN A 228 -9.39 29.55 -22.96
C ASN A 228 -8.88 30.97 -23.32
N ARG A 229 -8.24 31.65 -22.38
CA ARG A 229 -7.74 33.01 -22.46
C ARG A 229 -8.82 34.10 -22.57
N GLN A 230 -10.12 33.79 -22.52
CA GLN A 230 -11.19 34.79 -22.47
C GLN A 230 -11.55 35.08 -21.01
N LEU A 231 -11.66 36.39 -20.70
CA LEU A 231 -12.09 36.83 -19.36
C LEU A 231 -13.57 36.51 -19.16
N ILE A 232 -13.89 35.70 -18.18
CA ILE A 232 -15.27 35.30 -17.86
C ILE A 232 -15.79 35.97 -16.60
N TRP A 233 -14.92 36.39 -15.70
CA TRP A 233 -15.28 37.01 -14.46
C TRP A 233 -14.15 37.91 -13.95
N ARG A 234 -14.53 39.04 -13.32
CA ARG A 234 -13.60 40.00 -12.73
C ARG A 234 -14.18 40.53 -11.43
N TYR A 235 -13.36 40.66 -10.42
CA TYR A 235 -13.67 41.31 -9.17
C TYR A 235 -12.57 42.34 -8.85
N ASP A 236 -12.92 43.62 -9.00
CA ASP A 236 -12.01 44.72 -8.69
C ASP A 236 -12.06 45.04 -7.22
N ASP A 237 -11.01 44.81 -6.50
CA ASP A 237 -10.86 45.11 -5.09
C ASP A 237 -9.51 45.80 -4.84
N LYS A 238 -9.58 47.04 -4.39
CA LYS A 238 -8.41 47.80 -4.02
C LYS A 238 -7.96 47.57 -2.59
N SER A 239 -8.63 46.70 -1.84
CA SER A 239 -8.26 46.43 -0.48
C SER A 239 -6.88 45.76 -0.37
N TYR A 240 -6.15 46.10 0.67
CA TYR A 240 -4.84 45.53 0.94
C TYR A 240 -4.90 44.00 1.10
N ASP A 241 -5.94 43.52 1.74
CA ASP A 241 -6.12 42.10 2.05
C ASP A 241 -6.16 41.22 0.81
N ILE A 242 -6.95 41.57 -0.20
CA ILE A 242 -7.10 40.77 -1.40
C ILE A 242 -5.82 40.81 -2.24
N LYS A 243 -5.22 42.00 -2.38
CA LYS A 243 -3.95 42.16 -3.16
C LYS A 243 -2.79 41.34 -2.59
N HIS A 244 -2.80 41.08 -1.30
CA HIS A 244 -1.77 40.30 -0.60
C HIS A 244 -2.24 38.92 -0.21
N ALA A 245 -3.20 38.35 -0.96
CA ALA A 245 -3.64 36.97 -0.73
C ALA A 245 -2.46 35.98 -0.86
N VAL A 246 -2.40 35.08 0.08
CA VAL A 246 -1.35 34.06 0.14
C VAL A 246 -1.63 32.90 -0.83
N HIS A 247 -2.91 32.55 -0.99
CA HIS A 247 -3.32 31.39 -1.78
C HIS A 247 -4.68 31.66 -2.44
N LEU A 248 -4.83 31.13 -3.67
CA LEU A 248 -6.10 31.08 -4.39
C LEU A 248 -6.50 29.63 -4.61
N TYR A 249 -7.79 29.35 -4.53
CA TYR A 249 -8.34 28.03 -4.81
C TYR A 249 -9.73 28.16 -5.46
N TYR A 250 -10.07 27.24 -6.37
CA TYR A 250 -11.39 27.14 -6.99
C TYR A 250 -11.97 25.74 -6.79
N ASP A 251 -13.22 25.64 -6.34
CA ASP A 251 -13.87 24.38 -6.00
C ASP A 251 -14.56 23.67 -7.18
N GLY A 252 -14.46 24.21 -8.39
CA GLY A 252 -15.18 23.68 -9.55
C GLY A 252 -16.69 23.96 -9.57
N LYS A 253 -17.23 24.62 -8.54
CA LYS A 253 -18.68 24.87 -8.36
C LYS A 253 -19.02 26.37 -8.36
N GLY A 254 -18.08 27.19 -8.73
CA GLY A 254 -18.26 28.64 -8.79
C GLY A 254 -17.70 29.39 -7.60
N ASN A 255 -17.12 28.76 -6.60
CA ASN A 255 -16.54 29.46 -5.47
C ASN A 255 -15.02 29.60 -5.62
N VAL A 256 -14.57 30.85 -5.57
CA VAL A 256 -13.15 31.22 -5.52
C VAL A 256 -12.79 31.57 -4.09
N PHE A 257 -11.86 30.86 -3.52
CA PHE A 257 -11.34 31.04 -2.17
C PHE A 257 -10.06 31.86 -2.22
N CYS A 258 -10.00 32.89 -1.42
CA CYS A 258 -8.86 33.79 -1.31
C CYS A 258 -8.36 33.78 0.14
N SER A 259 -7.23 33.13 0.40
CA SER A 259 -6.61 33.07 1.73
C SER A 259 -5.82 34.35 2.00
N THR A 260 -6.08 35.00 3.13
CA THR A 260 -5.45 36.27 3.48
C THR A 260 -4.94 36.30 4.91
N GLY A 261 -4.11 37.26 5.24
CA GLY A 261 -3.64 37.50 6.61
C GLY A 261 -4.75 37.88 7.60
N SER A 262 -5.95 38.21 7.13
CA SER A 262 -7.11 38.63 7.95
C SER A 262 -8.30 37.66 7.85
N GLY A 263 -8.13 36.52 7.19
CA GLY A 263 -9.18 35.51 7.06
C GLY A 263 -9.26 34.84 5.69
N LEU A 264 -10.36 34.15 5.46
CA LEU A 264 -10.68 33.50 4.20
C LEU A 264 -11.84 34.22 3.52
N THR A 265 -11.61 34.79 2.34
CA THR A 265 -12.66 35.40 1.54
C THR A 265 -13.08 34.45 0.41
N ILE A 266 -14.37 34.23 0.28
CA ILE A 266 -14.97 33.37 -0.74
C ILE A 266 -15.80 34.23 -1.67
N PHE A 267 -15.56 34.10 -2.98
CA PHE A 267 -16.33 34.77 -4.03
C PHE A 267 -17.07 33.72 -4.84
N ASN A 268 -18.34 33.93 -5.08
CA ASN A 268 -19.06 33.09 -6.03
C ASN A 268 -19.14 33.81 -7.38
N ILE A 269 -18.55 33.18 -8.41
CA ILE A 269 -18.40 33.79 -9.75
C ILE A 269 -19.73 33.91 -10.51
N TYR A 270 -20.76 33.14 -10.14
CA TYR A 270 -22.06 33.16 -10.84
C TYR A 270 -23.03 34.23 -10.30
N ASN A 271 -22.98 34.50 -8.99
CA ASN A 271 -23.94 35.42 -8.34
C ASN A 271 -23.24 36.61 -7.67
N ASN A 272 -21.95 36.78 -7.84
CA ASN A 272 -21.12 37.85 -7.28
C ASN A 272 -21.21 38.02 -5.76
N ARG A 273 -21.66 36.97 -5.03
CA ARG A 273 -21.70 37.02 -3.58
C ARG A 273 -20.32 36.88 -2.98
N LYS A 274 -20.07 37.65 -1.91
CA LYS A 274 -18.82 37.60 -1.15
C LYS A 274 -19.11 37.18 0.28
N TYR A 275 -18.34 36.25 0.80
CA TYR A 275 -18.38 35.79 2.17
C TYR A 275 -16.99 35.91 2.77
N LYS A 276 -16.88 36.20 4.05
CA LYS A 276 -15.61 36.17 4.77
C LYS A 276 -15.73 35.25 5.97
N LEU A 277 -14.83 34.31 6.07
CA LEU A 277 -14.72 33.32 7.17
C LEU A 277 -13.40 33.54 7.88
N PHE A 278 -13.29 33.07 9.12
CA PHE A 278 -12.06 33.11 9.91
C PHE A 278 -11.47 34.51 10.05
N ASN A 279 -12.27 35.53 10.32
CA ASN A 279 -11.89 36.94 10.32
C ASN A 279 -10.68 37.29 11.20
N ASN A 280 -10.35 36.47 12.20
CA ASN A 280 -9.26 36.69 13.15
C ASN A 280 -8.09 35.74 12.98
N PHE A 281 -8.08 34.94 11.91
CA PHE A 281 -7.05 33.97 11.67
C PHE A 281 -6.23 34.32 10.41
N LYS A 282 -4.94 34.09 10.45
CA LYS A 282 -4.07 34.21 9.28
C LYS A 282 -4.16 32.92 8.46
N ILE A 283 -4.96 32.93 7.41
CA ILE A 283 -5.18 31.72 6.57
C ILE A 283 -4.09 31.63 5.52
N SER A 284 -3.50 30.44 5.40
CA SER A 284 -2.40 30.15 4.47
C SER A 284 -2.87 29.46 3.20
N SER A 285 -3.69 28.41 3.27
CA SER A 285 -4.25 27.77 2.10
C SER A 285 -5.60 27.12 2.34
N VAL A 286 -6.29 26.77 1.25
CA VAL A 286 -7.54 26.00 1.24
C VAL A 286 -7.44 24.89 0.22
N TYR A 287 -8.02 23.76 0.52
CA TYR A 287 -8.12 22.63 -0.38
C TYR A 287 -9.45 21.89 -0.17
N GLN A 288 -10.05 21.38 -1.24
CA GLN A 288 -11.24 20.54 -1.19
C GLN A 288 -10.84 19.08 -1.36
N ASP A 289 -11.22 18.23 -0.37
CA ASP A 289 -10.93 16.80 -0.42
C ASP A 289 -11.83 16.04 -1.41
N ILE A 290 -11.53 14.76 -1.63
CA ILE A 290 -12.30 13.87 -2.51
C ILE A 290 -13.77 13.69 -2.10
N TYR A 291 -14.12 14.04 -0.85
CA TYR A 291 -15.46 14.02 -0.30
C TYR A 291 -16.17 15.38 -0.38
N ASN A 292 -15.54 16.37 -1.02
CA ASN A 292 -15.99 17.74 -1.14
C ASN A 292 -16.03 18.53 0.18
N ASN A 293 -15.29 18.13 1.21
CA ASN A 293 -15.07 18.95 2.39
C ASN A 293 -13.89 19.89 2.18
N TYR A 294 -13.81 20.95 2.96
CA TYR A 294 -12.74 21.92 2.85
C TYR A 294 -11.78 21.82 4.03
N TRP A 295 -10.51 21.87 3.70
CA TRP A 295 -9.40 21.90 4.65
C TRP A 295 -8.70 23.24 4.53
N VAL A 296 -8.62 23.97 5.64
CA VAL A 296 -8.11 25.34 5.69
C VAL A 296 -6.91 25.35 6.63
N THR A 297 -5.73 25.68 6.12
CA THR A 297 -4.52 25.81 6.92
C THR A 297 -4.33 27.23 7.41
N SER A 298 -3.62 27.40 8.51
CA SER A 298 -3.39 28.70 9.12
C SER A 298 -2.00 28.83 9.73
N PHE A 299 -1.55 30.06 9.90
CA PHE A 299 -0.37 30.39 10.67
C PHE A 299 -0.73 30.50 12.14
N GLY A 300 -0.14 29.61 12.96
CA GLY A 300 -0.28 29.59 14.42
C GLY A 300 -1.51 28.85 14.97
N ASN A 301 -2.52 28.53 14.13
CA ASN A 301 -3.78 27.92 14.61
C ASN A 301 -4.03 26.51 14.04
N GLY A 302 -3.05 25.91 13.36
CA GLY A 302 -3.17 24.59 12.78
C GLY A 302 -4.07 24.54 11.56
N VAL A 303 -4.93 23.53 11.53
CA VAL A 303 -5.77 23.20 10.38
C VAL A 303 -7.24 23.16 10.78
N PHE A 304 -8.09 23.79 9.98
CA PHE A 304 -9.54 23.76 10.15
C PHE A 304 -10.16 22.85 9.09
N TYR A 305 -11.03 21.98 9.53
CA TYR A 305 -11.85 21.12 8.68
C TYR A 305 -13.27 21.66 8.66
N LEU A 306 -13.80 21.89 7.47
CA LEU A 306 -15.16 22.31 7.23
C LEU A 306 -15.86 21.28 6.34
N SER A 307 -16.95 20.75 6.82
CA SER A 307 -17.77 19.86 5.99
C SER A 307 -18.48 20.63 4.89
N LYS A 308 -18.72 19.97 3.77
CA LYS A 308 -19.59 20.47 2.69
C LYS A 308 -21.02 20.78 3.13
N GLU A 309 -21.42 20.29 4.31
CA GLU A 309 -22.74 20.47 4.88
C GLU A 309 -22.87 21.75 5.75
N MET A 310 -21.90 22.64 5.66
CA MET A 310 -21.89 23.90 6.43
C MET A 310 -23.19 24.67 6.32
N ASP A 311 -23.87 24.65 5.16
CA ASP A 311 -25.13 25.35 4.94
C ASP A 311 -26.29 24.76 5.74
N ASN A 312 -26.19 23.53 6.20
CA ASN A 312 -27.18 22.86 7.03
C ASN A 312 -27.01 23.12 8.52
N ILE A 313 -25.95 23.82 8.92
CA ILE A 313 -25.60 24.13 10.30
C ILE A 313 -25.58 25.65 10.44
N LYS A 314 -26.43 26.19 11.31
CA LYS A 314 -26.48 27.63 11.60
C LYS A 314 -26.15 27.88 13.06
N PHE A 315 -25.17 28.73 13.30
CA PHE A 315 -24.87 29.25 14.61
C PHE A 315 -26.07 30.09 15.10
N ILE A 316 -26.44 29.92 16.37
CA ILE A 316 -27.48 30.69 17.02
C ILE A 316 -26.80 31.73 17.91
N GLU A 317 -26.04 31.24 18.91
CA GLU A 317 -25.43 32.12 19.92
C GLU A 317 -24.37 31.35 20.72
N ASN A 318 -23.38 32.07 21.27
CA ASN A 318 -22.48 31.51 22.27
C ASN A 318 -23.19 31.47 23.62
N ILE A 319 -23.30 30.29 24.20
CA ILE A 319 -24.03 30.04 25.45
C ILE A 319 -23.11 29.57 26.59
N ALA A 320 -21.78 29.80 26.46
CA ALA A 320 -20.85 29.44 27.53
C ALA A 320 -21.19 30.07 28.89
N ASP A 321 -21.76 31.29 28.87
CA ASP A 321 -22.16 32.03 30.08
C ASP A 321 -23.62 31.80 30.49
N TYR A 322 -24.32 30.88 29.82
CA TYR A 322 -25.71 30.56 30.11
C TYR A 322 -25.84 29.25 30.85
N ASP A 323 -26.65 29.23 31.91
CA ASP A 323 -27.13 27.96 32.48
C ASP A 323 -28.28 27.44 31.59
N VAL A 324 -28.16 26.23 31.06
CA VAL A 324 -29.20 25.61 30.24
C VAL A 324 -30.16 24.84 31.14
N ILE A 325 -31.44 25.21 31.06
CA ILE A 325 -32.50 24.60 31.85
C ILE A 325 -33.40 23.77 30.95
N TYR A 326 -33.32 22.46 31.10
CA TYR A 326 -34.17 21.52 30.41
C TYR A 326 -35.29 21.02 31.31
N THR A 327 -36.53 21.24 30.88
CA THR A 327 -37.70 20.84 31.69
C THR A 327 -38.18 19.44 31.34
N ALA A 328 -38.90 18.82 32.29
CA ALA A 328 -39.49 17.51 32.07
C ALA A 328 -40.53 17.49 30.91
N CYS A 329 -41.05 18.62 30.55
CA CYS A 329 -41.96 18.80 29.40
C CYS A 329 -41.21 19.07 28.07
N LYS A 330 -39.89 18.79 28.01
CA LYS A 330 -39.05 19.03 26.83
C LYS A 330 -39.02 20.51 26.37
N GLN A 331 -39.24 21.45 27.30
CA GLN A 331 -39.03 22.87 27.05
C GLN A 331 -37.60 23.25 27.39
N LEU A 332 -37.02 24.14 26.59
CA LEU A 332 -35.63 24.56 26.71
C LEU A 332 -35.59 26.03 27.05
N PHE A 333 -34.99 26.34 28.18
CA PHE A 333 -34.71 27.70 28.63
C PHE A 333 -33.23 27.90 28.87
N PHE A 334 -32.79 29.14 28.72
CA PHE A 334 -31.42 29.55 28.93
C PHE A 334 -31.45 30.67 30.00
N GLU A 335 -30.66 30.53 31.03
CA GLU A 335 -30.53 31.54 32.09
C GLU A 335 -29.21 32.29 31.99
N LYS A 336 -29.25 33.61 32.06
CA LYS A 336 -28.06 34.44 32.18
C LYS A 336 -28.41 35.68 33.03
N ASN A 337 -27.67 35.93 34.09
CA ASN A 337 -27.83 37.10 34.95
C ASN A 337 -29.24 37.27 35.50
N ASN A 338 -29.85 36.21 36.00
CA ASN A 338 -31.24 36.18 36.47
C ASN A 338 -32.29 36.59 35.40
N CYS A 339 -31.94 36.49 34.15
CA CYS A 339 -32.87 36.66 33.03
C CYS A 339 -33.08 35.32 32.36
N LEU A 340 -34.32 35.04 31.98
CA LEU A 340 -34.69 33.82 31.29
C LEU A 340 -34.84 34.08 29.80
N PHE A 341 -34.28 33.21 28.98
CA PHE A 341 -34.37 33.25 27.53
C PHE A 341 -34.98 31.95 27.02
N THR A 342 -35.64 31.99 25.89
CA THR A 342 -36.19 30.84 25.18
C THR A 342 -35.89 30.95 23.69
N LEU A 343 -35.95 29.83 23.00
CA LEU A 343 -35.87 29.83 21.53
C LEU A 343 -37.16 30.36 20.93
N SER A 344 -37.05 31.19 19.91
CA SER A 344 -38.21 31.72 19.21
C SER A 344 -38.00 31.85 17.71
N GLY A 345 -39.13 31.82 16.96
CA GLY A 345 -39.15 31.99 15.50
C GLY A 345 -38.77 30.75 14.70
N ASN A 346 -39.05 30.78 13.39
CA ASN A 346 -38.69 29.67 12.44
C ASN A 346 -37.18 29.51 12.28
N ASN A 347 -36.40 30.57 12.47
CA ASN A 347 -34.95 30.52 12.65
C ASN A 347 -34.67 30.68 14.13
N PRO A 348 -34.33 29.61 14.89
CA PRO A 348 -34.20 29.69 16.32
C PRO A 348 -33.19 30.75 16.72
N GLY A 349 -33.61 31.62 17.63
CA GLY A 349 -32.77 32.64 18.25
C GLY A 349 -33.18 32.77 19.72
N LEU A 350 -32.27 33.20 20.60
CA LEU A 350 -32.59 33.40 22.00
C LEU A 350 -33.36 34.72 22.18
N THR A 351 -34.54 34.62 22.77
CA THR A 351 -35.36 35.78 23.14
C THR A 351 -35.53 35.87 24.65
N LYS A 352 -35.28 37.04 25.19
CA LYS A 352 -35.47 37.31 26.61
C LYS A 352 -36.95 37.33 26.95
N LEU A 353 -37.30 36.61 28.00
CA LEU A 353 -38.62 36.61 28.56
C LEU A 353 -38.75 37.73 29.62
N SER A 354 -39.84 38.54 29.52
CA SER A 354 -40.13 39.61 30.45
C SER A 354 -40.92 39.09 31.68
N ILE A 355 -40.28 38.16 32.42
CA ILE A 355 -40.83 37.52 33.61
C ILE A 355 -39.87 37.65 34.80
N PRO A 356 -40.36 37.80 36.04
CA PRO A 356 -39.53 37.81 37.24
C PRO A 356 -38.92 36.38 37.45
N TYR A 357 -37.62 36.19 37.23
CA TYR A 357 -36.95 34.94 37.39
C TYR A 357 -35.85 35.01 38.43
N LYS A 358 -35.66 33.95 39.20
CA LYS A 358 -34.54 33.72 40.10
C LYS A 358 -33.88 32.39 39.76
N LYS A 359 -32.57 32.32 39.77
CA LYS A 359 -31.74 31.14 39.38
C LYS A 359 -32.11 29.86 40.12
N THR A 360 -32.75 29.92 41.29
CA THR A 360 -33.16 28.74 42.06
C THR A 360 -34.42 28.04 41.52
N TYR A 361 -35.04 28.55 40.47
CA TYR A 361 -36.28 28.00 39.93
C TYR A 361 -36.09 27.35 38.58
N VAL A 362 -36.73 26.18 38.39
CA VAL A 362 -36.86 25.55 37.07
C VAL A 362 -38.15 26.11 36.43
N PRO A 363 -38.07 26.86 35.34
CA PRO A 363 -39.23 27.43 34.68
C PRO A 363 -39.96 26.40 33.84
N LEU A 364 -41.29 26.52 33.73
CA LEU A 364 -42.13 25.71 32.85
C LEU A 364 -43.31 26.53 32.34
N LEU A 365 -43.45 26.62 31.01
CA LEU A 365 -44.58 27.27 30.37
C LEU A 365 -45.70 26.25 30.18
N ILE A 366 -46.82 26.47 30.87
CA ILE A 366 -47.97 25.57 30.80
C ILE A 366 -48.87 25.91 29.60
N ASN A 367 -49.11 27.17 29.38
CA ASN A 367 -49.88 27.68 28.24
C ASN A 367 -49.43 29.12 27.95
N LYS A 368 -50.07 29.81 27.00
CA LYS A 368 -49.70 31.18 26.64
C LYS A 368 -49.72 32.19 27.81
N ASN A 369 -50.38 31.85 28.93
CA ASN A 369 -50.62 32.77 30.01
C ASN A 369 -49.99 32.34 31.35
N LEU A 370 -49.60 31.09 31.56
CA LEU A 370 -49.16 30.57 32.85
C LEU A 370 -47.74 30.07 32.83
N PHE A 371 -46.92 30.66 33.63
CA PHE A 371 -45.51 30.22 33.88
C PHE A 371 -45.37 29.64 35.28
N PHE A 372 -44.94 28.39 35.41
CA PHE A 372 -44.59 27.79 36.68
C PHE A 372 -43.09 27.91 36.97
N PHE A 373 -42.77 28.14 38.22
CA PHE A 373 -41.44 28.16 38.76
C PHE A 373 -41.34 27.08 39.82
N ILE A 374 -40.63 26.02 39.50
CA ILE A 374 -40.40 24.89 40.39
C ILE A 374 -39.10 25.15 41.16
N ASN A 375 -39.13 25.11 42.48
CA ASN A 375 -37.94 25.16 43.31
C ASN A 375 -37.59 23.75 43.78
N PRO A 376 -36.53 23.14 43.26
CA PRO A 376 -36.15 21.76 43.63
C PRO A 376 -35.56 21.66 45.04
N GLU A 377 -35.08 22.77 45.63
CA GLU A 377 -34.40 22.78 46.95
C GLU A 377 -35.33 23.15 48.10
N LYS A 378 -36.49 23.73 47.81
CA LYS A 378 -37.46 24.10 48.79
C LYS A 378 -38.86 23.57 48.40
N ASP A 379 -39.59 23.07 49.33
CA ASP A 379 -40.94 22.53 49.12
C ASP A 379 -41.98 23.61 48.70
N SER A 380 -41.55 24.60 47.95
CA SER A 380 -42.37 25.70 47.50
C SER A 380 -42.23 25.93 46.00
N SER A 381 -43.23 25.64 45.26
CA SER A 381 -43.38 26.08 43.87
C SER A 381 -44.24 27.33 43.78
N SER A 382 -44.15 28.03 42.68
CA SER A 382 -44.97 29.23 42.41
C SER A 382 -45.31 29.27 40.91
N TYR A 383 -46.39 29.90 40.54
CA TYR A 383 -46.70 30.21 39.15
C TYR A 383 -46.87 31.72 38.94
N TYR A 384 -46.60 32.17 37.75
CA TYR A 384 -46.71 33.50 37.27
C TYR A 384 -47.77 33.58 36.18
N ASP A 385 -48.84 34.36 36.41
CA ASP A 385 -49.88 34.60 35.42
C ASP A 385 -49.43 35.79 34.56
N LEU A 386 -49.22 35.60 33.28
CA LEU A 386 -48.80 36.62 32.31
C LEU A 386 -49.91 37.66 32.06
N LEU A 387 -51.18 37.29 32.25
CA LEU A 387 -52.35 38.23 32.05
C LEU A 387 -52.44 39.17 33.22
N THR A 388 -52.47 38.67 34.45
CA THR A 388 -52.57 39.45 35.68
C THR A 388 -51.22 40.03 36.11
N LYS A 389 -50.12 39.60 35.56
CA LYS A 389 -48.74 39.94 35.95
C LYS A 389 -48.47 39.72 37.44
N LYS A 390 -49.14 38.74 38.06
CA LYS A 390 -48.95 38.38 39.47
C LYS A 390 -48.34 37.00 39.64
N LYS A 391 -47.59 36.88 40.73
CA LYS A 391 -46.99 35.61 41.19
C LYS A 391 -47.82 35.05 42.33
N TYR A 392 -48.15 33.77 42.23
CA TYR A 392 -48.93 33.05 43.22
C TYR A 392 -48.19 31.88 43.79
N PRO A 393 -48.26 31.52 45.03
CA PRO A 393 -47.63 30.32 45.60
C PRO A 393 -48.38 29.08 45.16
N PHE A 394 -47.61 28.00 44.98
CA PHE A 394 -48.15 26.68 44.73
C PHE A 394 -47.53 25.71 45.75
N GLN A 395 -48.35 25.26 46.72
CA GLN A 395 -47.89 24.54 47.91
C GLN A 395 -47.63 23.09 47.69
N LYS A 396 -46.80 22.71 46.69
CA LYS A 396 -46.43 21.33 46.42
C LYS A 396 -44.99 21.21 45.89
N THR A 397 -44.33 20.16 46.33
CA THR A 397 -43.06 19.77 45.77
C THR A 397 -43.30 19.14 44.40
N ILE A 398 -42.88 19.77 43.31
CA ILE A 398 -43.16 19.37 41.95
C ILE A 398 -41.85 19.01 41.24
N LYS A 399 -41.82 17.84 40.57
CA LYS A 399 -40.79 17.43 39.62
C LYS A 399 -41.15 17.87 38.19
N ALA A 400 -42.43 17.75 37.86
CA ALA A 400 -42.93 18.15 36.54
C ALA A 400 -44.43 18.57 36.62
N ILE A 401 -44.85 19.38 35.66
CA ILE A 401 -46.25 19.75 35.52
C ILE A 401 -46.64 19.80 34.05
N TYR A 402 -47.79 19.27 33.71
CA TYR A 402 -48.30 19.16 32.36
C TYR A 402 -49.68 19.84 32.21
N PRO A 403 -49.89 20.61 31.15
CA PRO A 403 -51.23 21.12 30.84
C PRO A 403 -52.12 19.98 30.38
N LEU A 404 -53.33 19.94 30.90
CA LEU A 404 -54.40 19.08 30.47
C LEU A 404 -55.54 19.92 29.86
N SER A 405 -56.51 19.24 29.18
CA SER A 405 -57.72 19.90 28.69
C SER A 405 -58.56 20.54 29.83
N ASN A 406 -59.35 21.49 29.50
CA ASN A 406 -60.31 22.15 30.45
C ASN A 406 -59.68 22.86 31.66
N ASN A 407 -58.57 23.59 31.43
CA ASN A 407 -57.84 24.33 32.48
C ASN A 407 -57.35 23.44 33.63
N ARG A 408 -57.15 22.16 33.37
CA ARG A 408 -56.55 21.23 34.31
C ARG A 408 -55.04 21.15 34.12
N VAL A 409 -54.33 20.81 35.15
CA VAL A 409 -52.90 20.51 35.15
C VAL A 409 -52.65 19.19 35.87
N LEU A 410 -51.69 18.42 35.34
CA LEU A 410 -51.14 17.25 36.02
C LEU A 410 -49.81 17.67 36.64
N SER A 411 -49.74 17.64 37.96
CA SER A 411 -48.48 17.85 38.67
C SER A 411 -47.94 16.52 39.18
N ILE A 412 -46.65 16.28 38.93
CA ILE A 412 -45.90 15.10 39.36
C ILE A 412 -44.91 15.57 40.41
N GLY A 413 -45.08 15.12 41.62
CA GLY A 413 -44.27 15.51 42.76
C GLY A 413 -43.74 14.35 43.58
N PHE A 414 -43.37 14.64 44.79
CA PHE A 414 -43.06 13.64 45.80
C PHE A 414 -43.90 13.99 47.06
N PRO A 415 -44.58 13.04 47.58
CA PRO A 415 -44.74 11.62 47.20
C PRO A 415 -45.91 11.37 46.23
N SER A 416 -46.54 12.38 45.62
CA SER A 416 -47.82 12.20 44.92
C SER A 416 -47.86 12.71 43.48
N ILE A 417 -48.78 12.15 42.73
CA ILE A 417 -49.25 12.62 41.43
C ILE A 417 -50.59 13.30 41.64
N THR A 418 -50.81 14.56 41.18
CA THR A 418 -52.01 15.34 41.43
C THR A 418 -52.56 15.87 40.11
N VAL A 419 -53.89 15.78 39.94
CA VAL A 419 -54.62 16.52 38.90
C VAL A 419 -55.30 17.67 39.56
N SER A 420 -55.06 18.92 39.17
CA SER A 420 -55.62 20.13 39.68
C SER A 420 -56.34 20.94 38.59
N LYS A 421 -57.37 21.70 38.91
CA LYS A 421 -58.07 22.62 38.00
C LYS A 421 -57.75 24.06 38.33
N TYR A 422 -57.44 24.83 37.35
CA TYR A 422 -57.18 26.25 37.43
C TYR A 422 -58.50 27.02 37.23
N LYS A 423 -58.96 27.82 38.26
CA LYS A 423 -60.12 28.67 38.20
C LYS A 423 -59.88 29.92 39.02
N ASN A 424 -60.21 31.13 38.50
CA ASN A 424 -60.15 32.42 39.22
C ASN A 424 -58.77 32.69 39.89
N GLY A 425 -57.71 32.36 39.27
CA GLY A 425 -56.32 32.60 39.81
C GLY A 425 -55.85 31.57 40.82
N GLN A 426 -56.59 30.52 41.10
CA GLN A 426 -56.18 29.46 42.02
C GLN A 426 -56.31 28.07 41.47
N PHE A 427 -55.50 27.13 41.98
CA PHE A 427 -55.60 25.72 41.71
C PHE A 427 -56.33 24.98 42.83
N SER A 428 -57.25 24.12 42.44
CA SER A 428 -57.91 23.18 43.33
C SER A 428 -57.62 21.73 42.85
N ASP A 429 -57.24 20.85 43.76
CA ASP A 429 -56.97 19.46 43.46
C ASP A 429 -58.28 18.73 43.17
N ILE A 430 -58.26 17.93 42.13
CA ILE A 430 -59.34 17.03 41.72
C ILE A 430 -59.05 15.60 42.17
N GLU A 431 -57.83 15.17 41.98
CA GLU A 431 -57.36 13.77 42.25
C GLU A 431 -55.96 13.78 42.72
N VAL A 432 -55.67 12.95 43.75
CA VAL A 432 -54.31 12.74 44.29
C VAL A 432 -54.05 11.26 44.37
N LYS A 433 -52.89 10.81 43.87
CA LYS A 433 -52.41 9.46 44.01
C LYS A 433 -51.03 9.48 44.65
N ASP A 434 -50.85 8.73 45.72
CA ASP A 434 -49.58 8.66 46.48
C ASP A 434 -48.64 7.65 45.86
N TYR A 435 -47.90 8.12 44.87
CA TYR A 435 -46.84 7.36 44.17
C TYR A 435 -45.59 8.18 44.00
N SER A 436 -44.49 7.68 44.46
CA SER A 436 -43.16 8.23 44.18
C SER A 436 -42.72 7.88 42.78
N THR A 437 -42.69 8.84 41.88
CA THR A 437 -42.30 8.65 40.47
C THR A 437 -40.80 8.82 40.27
N SER A 438 -40.17 7.88 39.55
CA SER A 438 -38.75 7.99 39.16
C SER A 438 -38.60 8.46 37.73
N LYS A 439 -39.22 7.80 36.77
CA LYS A 439 -39.27 8.17 35.35
C LYS A 439 -40.74 8.23 34.92
N PHE A 440 -41.05 9.15 34.03
CA PHE A 440 -42.46 9.37 33.61
C PHE A 440 -42.51 10.00 32.22
N VAL A 441 -43.65 9.77 31.54
CA VAL A 441 -44.00 10.38 30.25
C VAL A 441 -45.52 10.51 30.16
N LEU A 442 -46.02 11.65 29.76
CA LEU A 442 -47.43 11.86 29.43
C LEU A 442 -47.64 11.73 27.94
N ASN A 443 -48.54 10.86 27.53
CA ASN A 443 -48.99 10.74 26.15
C ASN A 443 -50.51 10.88 26.11
N ASN A 444 -51.00 11.88 25.39
CA ASN A 444 -52.40 12.28 25.36
C ASN A 444 -52.90 12.50 26.79
N ASN A 445 -53.83 11.68 27.31
CA ASN A 445 -54.41 11.77 28.63
C ASN A 445 -53.96 10.62 29.56
N CYS A 446 -52.88 9.91 29.20
CA CYS A 446 -52.36 8.82 30.01
C CYS A 446 -50.90 9.09 30.42
N LEU A 447 -50.68 9.13 31.73
CA LEU A 447 -49.34 9.21 32.32
C LEU A 447 -48.78 7.79 32.52
N TYR A 448 -47.63 7.50 31.91
CA TYR A 448 -46.87 6.30 32.16
C TYR A 448 -45.70 6.64 33.07
N PHE A 449 -45.51 5.87 34.14
CA PHE A 449 -44.44 6.17 35.10
C PHE A 449 -43.91 4.92 35.80
N THR A 450 -42.67 5.01 36.26
CA THR A 450 -42.07 3.97 37.11
C THR A 450 -42.09 4.42 38.56
N SER A 451 -42.45 3.52 39.44
CA SER A 451 -42.38 3.69 40.89
C SER A 451 -41.73 2.45 41.49
N GLY A 452 -40.54 2.57 42.05
CA GLY A 452 -39.72 1.46 42.42
C GLY A 452 -39.48 0.51 41.22
N SER A 453 -39.75 -0.78 41.41
CA SER A 453 -39.60 -1.82 40.38
C SER A 453 -40.86 -2.04 39.52
N PHE A 454 -41.76 -1.10 39.49
CA PHE A 454 -43.05 -1.25 38.82
C PHE A 454 -43.28 -0.19 37.77
N LEU A 455 -43.99 -0.55 36.71
CA LEU A 455 -44.51 0.34 35.68
C LEU A 455 -46.02 0.50 35.81
N TYR A 456 -46.47 1.73 35.76
CA TYR A 456 -47.87 2.08 35.88
C TYR A 456 -48.36 2.98 34.74
N SER A 457 -49.64 2.90 34.44
CA SER A 457 -50.37 3.90 33.65
C SER A 457 -51.43 4.56 34.50
N PHE A 458 -51.55 5.88 34.36
CA PHE A 458 -52.58 6.69 35.05
C PHE A 458 -53.32 7.52 34.00
N ASN A 459 -54.62 7.27 33.86
CA ASN A 459 -55.49 8.03 32.94
C ASN A 459 -55.99 9.31 33.64
N THR A 460 -55.65 10.46 33.06
CA THR A 460 -55.99 11.79 33.62
C THR A 460 -57.40 12.23 33.41
N ASN A 461 -58.23 11.50 32.63
CA ASN A 461 -59.65 11.81 32.44
C ASN A 461 -60.55 11.05 33.40
N ASN A 462 -60.35 9.77 33.58
CA ASN A 462 -61.15 8.92 34.48
C ASN A 462 -60.47 8.57 35.78
N TYR A 463 -59.23 9.04 35.98
CA TYR A 463 -58.39 8.86 37.16
C TYR A 463 -58.06 7.37 37.48
N SER A 464 -58.23 6.48 36.50
CA SER A 464 -57.90 5.07 36.68
C SER A 464 -56.38 4.88 36.69
N LEU A 465 -55.92 4.03 37.62
CA LEU A 465 -54.51 3.63 37.74
C LEU A 465 -54.40 2.14 37.48
N GLN A 466 -53.47 1.76 36.60
CA GLN A 466 -53.23 0.35 36.24
C GLN A 466 -51.76 0.04 36.39
N LYS A 467 -51.41 -1.09 37.01
CA LYS A 467 -50.08 -1.65 37.00
C LYS A 467 -49.90 -2.42 35.67
N ILE A 468 -48.86 -2.06 34.90
CA ILE A 468 -48.56 -2.66 33.60
C ILE A 468 -47.61 -3.84 33.78
N ASP A 469 -46.48 -3.64 34.48
CA ASP A 469 -45.42 -4.64 34.58
C ASP A 469 -44.59 -4.47 35.86
N SER A 470 -43.76 -5.45 36.15
CA SER A 470 -42.76 -5.41 37.21
C SER A 470 -41.39 -5.81 36.69
N PHE A 471 -40.32 -5.24 37.21
CA PHE A 471 -38.94 -5.44 36.81
C PHE A 471 -38.09 -5.95 37.95
N PRO A 472 -37.00 -6.73 37.67
CA PRO A 472 -35.97 -7.01 38.65
C PRO A 472 -35.38 -5.74 39.24
N GLN A 473 -35.01 -5.75 40.52
CA GLN A 473 -34.38 -4.58 41.18
C GLN A 473 -33.03 -4.18 40.53
N SER A 474 -32.39 -5.09 39.85
CA SER A 474 -31.15 -4.87 39.12
C SER A 474 -31.32 -4.12 37.79
N LEU A 475 -32.59 -4.00 37.29
CA LEU A 475 -32.88 -3.37 36.03
C LEU A 475 -33.04 -1.85 36.21
N PHE A 476 -32.07 -1.06 35.83
CA PHE A 476 -32.06 0.38 35.90
C PHE A 476 -32.70 1.00 34.64
N ILE A 477 -33.91 1.57 34.78
CA ILE A 477 -34.57 2.31 33.70
C ILE A 477 -34.02 3.73 33.68
N THR A 478 -33.35 4.07 32.57
CA THR A 478 -32.75 5.40 32.39
C THR A 478 -33.74 6.41 31.83
N ASN A 479 -34.66 5.99 30.94
CA ASN A 479 -35.64 6.84 30.33
C ASN A 479 -36.91 6.10 29.94
N ILE A 480 -38.02 6.81 29.87
CA ILE A 480 -39.33 6.36 29.39
C ILE A 480 -39.76 7.27 28.24
N TYR A 481 -40.21 6.69 27.15
CA TYR A 481 -40.76 7.38 26.01
C TYR A 481 -42.06 6.72 25.54
N CYS A 482 -43.03 7.50 25.05
CA CYS A 482 -44.28 7.00 24.49
C CYS A 482 -44.53 7.63 23.12
N ASP A 483 -44.75 6.81 22.10
CA ASP A 483 -45.33 7.25 20.83
C ASP A 483 -46.85 6.89 20.78
N SER A 484 -47.50 7.11 19.65
CA SER A 484 -48.94 6.84 19.50
C SER A 484 -49.29 5.35 19.70
N LEU A 485 -48.37 4.45 19.47
CA LEU A 485 -48.59 2.99 19.43
C LEU A 485 -47.87 2.24 20.55
N ASN A 486 -46.76 2.77 21.05
CA ASN A 486 -45.84 2.03 21.88
C ASN A 486 -45.32 2.84 23.05
N LEU A 487 -45.12 2.15 24.16
CA LEU A 487 -44.35 2.65 25.30
C LEU A 487 -42.98 1.99 25.28
N LEU A 488 -41.93 2.81 25.31
CA LEU A 488 -40.53 2.40 25.19
C LEU A 488 -39.80 2.74 26.50
N LEU A 489 -39.14 1.74 27.07
CA LEU A 489 -38.30 1.88 28.26
C LEU A 489 -36.85 1.58 27.89
N PHE A 490 -35.97 2.49 28.19
CA PHE A 490 -34.53 2.35 27.99
C PHE A 490 -33.87 2.01 29.32
N THR A 491 -32.94 1.06 29.27
CA THR A 491 -32.20 0.64 30.46
C THR A 491 -30.74 1.12 30.40
N LYS A 492 -30.10 1.14 31.57
CA LYS A 492 -28.67 1.47 31.66
C LYS A 492 -27.81 0.54 30.81
N ASP A 493 -28.21 -0.72 30.67
CA ASP A 493 -27.45 -1.76 29.96
C ASP A 493 -27.75 -1.82 28.46
N GLY A 494 -28.42 -0.78 27.91
CA GLY A 494 -28.69 -0.68 26.47
C GLY A 494 -29.85 -1.57 25.98
N ILE A 495 -30.69 -2.04 26.88
CA ILE A 495 -31.88 -2.82 26.52
C ILE A 495 -33.05 -1.89 26.27
N LEU A 496 -33.80 -2.11 25.21
CA LEU A 496 -35.07 -1.50 24.92
C LEU A 496 -36.19 -2.47 25.26
N ILE A 497 -37.08 -2.07 26.19
CA ILE A 497 -38.30 -2.77 26.47
C ILE A 497 -39.43 -2.02 25.82
N LYS A 498 -40.14 -2.66 24.92
CA LYS A 498 -41.28 -2.07 24.19
C LYS A 498 -42.56 -2.74 24.63
N TYR A 499 -43.58 -1.92 24.92
CA TYR A 499 -44.92 -2.36 25.17
C TYR A 499 -45.83 -1.80 24.07
N SER A 500 -46.67 -2.64 23.47
CA SER A 500 -47.70 -2.20 22.53
C SER A 500 -48.92 -1.74 23.30
N ILE A 501 -49.26 -0.46 23.20
CA ILE A 501 -50.36 0.14 24.00
C ILE A 501 -51.72 -0.44 23.61
N PHE A 502 -51.93 -0.70 22.32
CA PHE A 502 -53.21 -1.22 21.81
C PHE A 502 -53.35 -2.75 21.90
N ASP A 503 -52.26 -3.47 22.15
CA ASP A 503 -52.26 -4.92 22.28
C ASP A 503 -52.00 -5.33 23.73
N ASN A 504 -52.86 -4.77 24.62
CA ASN A 504 -52.85 -5.02 26.08
C ASN A 504 -51.44 -5.04 26.70
N TYR A 505 -50.61 -4.07 26.31
CA TYR A 505 -49.24 -3.91 26.75
C TYR A 505 -48.35 -5.13 26.45
N LYS A 506 -48.54 -5.80 25.32
CA LYS A 506 -47.66 -6.89 24.88
C LYS A 506 -46.22 -6.41 24.86
N LYS A 507 -45.39 -7.14 25.64
CA LYS A 507 -43.96 -6.83 25.85
C LYS A 507 -43.10 -7.44 24.81
N SER A 508 -42.12 -6.69 24.30
CA SER A 508 -41.01 -7.19 23.55
C SER A 508 -39.71 -6.54 24.05
N VAL A 509 -38.64 -7.32 24.05
CA VAL A 509 -37.31 -6.89 24.54
C VAL A 509 -36.35 -6.92 23.36
N THR A 510 -35.62 -5.85 23.17
CA THR A 510 -34.65 -5.74 22.10
C THR A 510 -33.35 -5.18 22.68
N TRP A 511 -32.24 -5.87 22.39
CA TRP A 511 -30.93 -5.36 22.70
C TRP A 511 -30.55 -4.30 21.65
N LEU A 512 -30.25 -3.07 22.09
CA LEU A 512 -29.90 -1.97 21.21
C LEU A 512 -28.40 -1.87 20.99
N CYS A 513 -27.63 -1.88 22.07
CA CYS A 513 -26.19 -1.69 22.05
C CYS A 513 -25.59 -2.04 23.41
N ASP A 514 -24.30 -2.29 23.44
CA ASP A 514 -23.50 -2.53 24.66
C ASP A 514 -23.21 -1.22 25.42
N LYS A 515 -24.07 -0.20 25.29
CA LYS A 515 -23.81 1.17 25.74
C LYS A 515 -24.97 1.69 26.55
N THR A 516 -24.65 2.51 27.56
CA THR A 516 -25.67 3.20 28.37
C THR A 516 -26.44 4.20 27.53
N VAL A 517 -27.76 4.12 27.50
CA VAL A 517 -28.64 5.08 26.85
C VAL A 517 -29.04 6.14 27.88
N TYR A 518 -28.67 7.41 27.58
CA TYR A 518 -28.99 8.54 28.49
C TYR A 518 -30.30 9.21 28.15
N ASP A 519 -30.54 9.44 26.84
CA ASP A 519 -31.74 10.16 26.43
C ASP A 519 -32.27 9.72 25.07
N PHE A 520 -33.49 10.10 24.75
CA PHE A 520 -34.23 9.71 23.57
C PHE A 520 -34.98 10.93 23.00
N TYR A 521 -34.82 11.16 21.70
CA TYR A 521 -35.46 12.26 20.99
C TYR A 521 -36.22 11.71 19.78
N ASN A 522 -37.53 11.91 19.75
CA ASN A 522 -38.36 11.55 18.60
C ASN A 522 -38.27 12.65 17.54
N LEU A 523 -37.86 12.29 16.32
CA LEU A 523 -37.85 13.19 15.18
C LEU A 523 -39.19 13.18 14.43
N ASN A 524 -39.70 11.97 14.23
CA ASN A 524 -41.02 11.70 13.65
C ASN A 524 -41.42 10.24 13.97
N ASP A 525 -42.56 9.77 13.47
CA ASP A 525 -43.10 8.44 13.79
C ASP A 525 -42.14 7.29 13.45
N ASN A 526 -41.27 7.49 12.43
CA ASN A 526 -40.38 6.45 11.93
C ASN A 526 -38.90 6.65 12.33
N LYS A 527 -38.53 7.79 12.91
CA LYS A 527 -37.12 8.09 13.24
C LYS A 527 -36.97 8.70 14.62
N CYS A 528 -36.01 8.24 15.35
CA CYS A 528 -35.63 8.80 16.65
C CYS A 528 -34.09 8.80 16.80
N ILE A 529 -33.63 9.69 17.68
CA ILE A 529 -32.21 9.74 18.08
C ILE A 529 -32.12 9.25 19.51
N ILE A 530 -31.14 8.40 19.80
CA ILE A 530 -30.75 8.04 21.17
C ILE A 530 -29.37 8.65 21.48
N SER A 531 -29.23 9.14 22.70
CA SER A 531 -27.95 9.57 23.25
C SER A 531 -27.37 8.46 24.10
N THR A 532 -26.09 8.13 23.86
CA THR A 532 -25.36 7.10 24.58
C THR A 532 -24.02 7.63 25.07
N ASN A 533 -23.33 6.85 25.91
CA ASN A 533 -21.97 7.17 26.32
C ASN A 533 -20.95 7.13 25.16
N ASN A 534 -21.34 6.67 23.97
CA ASN A 534 -20.50 6.60 22.75
C ASN A 534 -21.02 7.48 21.61
N GLY A 535 -21.87 8.48 21.92
CA GLY A 535 -22.43 9.42 20.96
C GLY A 535 -23.90 9.20 20.67
N TYR A 536 -24.36 9.82 19.58
CA TYR A 536 -25.75 9.82 19.17
C TYR A 536 -25.97 8.79 18.06
N TYR A 537 -27.12 8.09 18.13
CA TYR A 537 -27.53 7.11 17.13
C TYR A 537 -28.89 7.47 16.55
N LEU A 538 -29.02 7.45 15.24
CA LEU A 538 -30.28 7.52 14.54
C LEU A 538 -30.88 6.12 14.44
N ILE A 539 -32.07 5.95 14.98
CA ILE A 539 -32.84 4.72 14.85
C ILE A 539 -33.94 4.98 13.84
N SER A 540 -34.03 4.12 12.84
CA SER A 540 -35.15 4.10 11.89
C SER A 540 -36.06 2.91 12.20
N LYS A 541 -37.37 3.13 12.22
CA LYS A 541 -38.41 2.15 12.48
C LYS A 541 -39.13 1.81 11.17
N ASN A 542 -39.55 0.58 10.99
CA ASN A 542 -40.42 0.20 9.88
C ASN A 542 -41.87 0.58 10.18
N LYS A 543 -42.79 0.36 9.23
CA LYS A 543 -44.23 0.66 9.36
C LYS A 543 -44.90 -0.06 10.55
N HIS A 544 -44.28 -1.13 11.05
CA HIS A 544 -44.77 -1.88 12.23
C HIS A 544 -44.07 -1.47 13.54
N GLY A 545 -43.30 -0.37 13.52
CA GLY A 545 -42.56 0.14 14.66
C GLY A 545 -41.38 -0.72 15.15
N LYS A 546 -40.97 -1.72 14.36
CA LYS A 546 -39.74 -2.48 14.64
C LYS A 546 -38.52 -1.67 14.15
N ILE A 547 -37.39 -1.80 14.86
CA ILE A 547 -36.14 -1.18 14.47
C ILE A 547 -35.70 -1.80 13.16
N ALA A 548 -35.62 -0.97 12.12
CA ALA A 548 -35.16 -1.35 10.80
C ALA A 548 -33.65 -1.11 10.66
N SER A 549 -33.16 -0.01 11.21
CA SER A 549 -31.72 0.30 11.21
C SER A 549 -31.35 1.19 12.39
N MET A 550 -30.08 1.09 12.80
CA MET A 550 -29.48 1.93 13.80
C MET A 550 -28.11 2.40 13.28
N HIS A 551 -27.92 3.70 13.17
CA HIS A 551 -26.71 4.29 12.63
C HIS A 551 -26.16 5.33 13.59
N LYS A 552 -24.87 5.30 13.85
CA LYS A 552 -24.21 6.35 14.61
C LYS A 552 -24.20 7.64 13.80
N ILE A 553 -24.58 8.74 14.42
CA ILE A 553 -24.52 10.06 13.82
C ILE A 553 -23.09 10.58 13.97
N GLU A 554 -22.33 10.55 12.89
CA GLU A 554 -20.89 10.89 12.93
C GLU A 554 -20.64 12.40 12.80
N TYR A 555 -21.57 13.10 12.17
CA TYR A 555 -21.39 14.52 11.88
C TYR A 555 -22.65 15.33 12.19
N PRO A 556 -22.51 16.51 12.77
CA PRO A 556 -21.27 17.22 13.22
C PRO A 556 -20.75 16.74 14.59
N PHE A 557 -21.26 15.66 15.11
CA PHE A 557 -21.26 15.27 16.50
C PHE A 557 -20.17 14.29 16.84
N ARG A 558 -19.10 14.74 17.47
CA ARG A 558 -18.21 13.87 18.23
C ARG A 558 -18.68 13.71 19.68
N GLN A 559 -18.28 12.58 20.25
CA GLN A 559 -18.72 12.01 21.50
C GLN A 559 -18.61 12.89 22.75
N THR A 560 -17.75 13.91 22.75
CA THR A 560 -17.40 14.66 23.96
C THR A 560 -17.95 16.08 24.01
N ASP A 561 -18.53 16.58 22.90
CA ASP A 561 -18.69 18.03 22.75
C ASP A 561 -20.16 18.49 22.74
N ILE A 562 -21.09 17.52 22.74
CA ILE A 562 -22.53 17.82 22.73
C ILE A 562 -23.16 17.38 24.04
N TRP A 563 -23.71 18.32 24.75
CA TRP A 563 -24.49 18.03 25.96
C TRP A 563 -26.00 18.41 25.84
N LEU A 564 -26.39 19.00 24.70
CA LEU A 564 -27.77 19.33 24.40
C LEU A 564 -28.07 18.96 22.94
N LEU A 565 -29.14 18.19 22.72
CA LEU A 565 -29.72 17.96 21.42
C LEU A 565 -31.26 17.98 21.57
N GLN A 566 -31.96 18.86 20.87
CA GLN A 566 -33.40 18.92 20.95
C GLN A 566 -34.06 19.26 19.61
N PRO A 567 -35.13 18.59 19.23
CA PRO A 567 -35.95 18.97 18.09
C PRO A 567 -36.60 20.36 18.31
N TYR A 568 -36.60 21.20 17.27
CA TYR A 568 -37.23 22.49 17.22
C TYR A 568 -37.83 22.72 15.82
N GLY A 569 -39.13 22.41 15.67
CA GLY A 569 -39.76 22.34 14.36
C GLY A 569 -39.10 21.30 13.43
N ASP A 570 -38.72 21.73 12.25
CA ASP A 570 -37.99 20.93 11.25
C ASP A 570 -36.47 20.90 11.50
N LYS A 571 -36.01 21.50 12.58
CA LYS A 571 -34.59 21.62 12.92
C LYS A 571 -34.25 20.88 14.20
N LEU A 572 -32.98 20.67 14.42
CA LEU A 572 -32.41 20.22 15.68
C LEU A 572 -31.59 21.38 16.24
N VAL A 573 -31.73 21.65 17.51
CA VAL A 573 -30.91 22.60 18.25
C VAL A 573 -29.92 21.79 19.11
N CYS A 574 -28.66 22.13 19.04
CA CYS A 574 -27.61 21.47 19.81
C CYS A 574 -26.58 22.47 20.32
N ASN A 575 -25.99 22.14 21.45
CA ASN A 575 -24.82 22.83 21.98
C ASN A 575 -23.56 22.02 21.56
N ILE A 576 -22.59 22.72 21.04
CA ILE A 576 -21.28 22.16 20.68
C ILE A 576 -20.22 23.11 21.25
N ASN A 577 -19.43 22.64 22.21
CA ASN A 577 -18.33 23.42 22.83
C ASN A 577 -18.76 24.81 23.38
N GLY A 578 -19.97 24.92 23.93
CA GLY A 578 -20.46 26.19 24.46
C GLY A 578 -21.15 27.09 23.42
N ASP A 579 -21.24 26.67 22.17
CA ASP A 579 -21.97 27.37 21.12
C ASP A 579 -23.26 26.64 20.77
N LEU A 580 -24.35 27.39 20.61
CA LEU A 580 -25.65 26.87 20.23
C LEU A 580 -25.82 26.94 18.72
N TYR A 581 -26.17 25.79 18.15
CA TYR A 581 -26.40 25.65 16.72
C TYR A 581 -27.78 25.10 16.40
N SER A 582 -28.30 25.47 15.24
CA SER A 582 -29.47 24.82 14.65
C SER A 582 -29.04 24.01 13.43
N LEU A 583 -29.50 22.78 13.35
CA LEU A 583 -29.20 21.81 12.31
C LEU A 583 -30.46 21.49 11.51
N ASN A 584 -30.38 21.43 10.20
CA ASN A 584 -31.47 20.91 9.40
C ASN A 584 -31.52 19.36 9.57
N GLN A 585 -32.71 18.82 9.86
CA GLN A 585 -32.89 17.37 10.04
C GLN A 585 -32.47 16.55 8.81
N LYS A 586 -32.43 17.16 7.63
CA LYS A 586 -31.92 16.50 6.39
C LYS A 586 -30.48 15.98 6.54
N ILE A 587 -29.68 16.58 7.41
CA ILE A 587 -28.29 16.13 7.67
C ILE A 587 -28.24 14.71 8.24
N LEU A 588 -29.30 14.29 8.97
CA LEU A 588 -29.40 12.97 9.60
C LEU A 588 -29.75 11.86 8.60
N ASN A 589 -30.29 12.21 7.43
CA ASN A 589 -30.75 11.24 6.42
C ASN A 589 -29.70 10.95 5.35
N LYS A 590 -28.50 11.48 5.51
CA LYS A 590 -27.46 11.35 4.51
C LYS A 590 -26.89 9.94 4.47
N GLU A 591 -26.81 9.40 3.26
CA GLU A 591 -26.04 8.19 3.01
C GLU A 591 -24.55 8.47 3.30
N MET A 592 -24.01 7.70 4.20
CA MET A 592 -22.58 7.77 4.51
C MET A 592 -21.77 7.23 3.35
N GLN A 593 -20.66 7.91 3.06
CA GLN A 593 -19.75 7.46 2.02
C GLN A 593 -18.96 6.25 2.51
N ALA A 594 -18.82 5.26 1.64
CA ALA A 594 -17.98 4.12 1.92
C ALA A 594 -16.50 4.55 2.08
N PRO A 595 -15.77 3.95 3.01
CA PRO A 595 -14.34 4.21 3.16
C PRO A 595 -13.58 3.72 1.94
N LYS A 596 -12.41 4.31 1.67
CA LYS A 596 -11.52 3.87 0.61
C LYS A 596 -10.42 2.99 1.21
N LEU A 597 -10.39 1.73 0.82
CA LEU A 597 -9.40 0.77 1.32
C LEU A 597 -8.20 0.73 0.38
N PHE A 598 -7.00 0.73 0.96
CA PHE A 598 -5.73 0.50 0.27
C PHE A 598 -5.02 -0.71 0.86
N LEU A 599 -4.44 -1.50 -0.02
CA LEU A 599 -3.48 -2.53 0.33
C LEU A 599 -2.08 -1.91 0.27
N GLU A 600 -1.44 -1.73 1.41
CA GLU A 600 -0.10 -1.14 1.46
C GLU A 600 0.97 -2.13 1.02
N SER A 601 0.92 -3.33 1.55
CA SER A 601 1.81 -4.41 1.17
C SER A 601 1.26 -5.78 1.56
N VAL A 602 1.79 -6.81 0.92
CA VAL A 602 1.55 -8.21 1.24
C VAL A 602 2.87 -8.86 1.62
N ILE A 603 3.02 -9.25 2.85
CA ILE A 603 4.22 -9.97 3.30
C ILE A 603 3.91 -11.45 3.25
N ALA A 604 4.62 -12.18 2.40
CA ALA A 604 4.51 -13.62 2.29
C ALA A 604 5.81 -14.26 2.81
N ASN A 605 5.70 -15.05 3.88
CA ASN A 605 6.84 -15.70 4.54
C ASN A 605 8.04 -14.77 4.83
N GLY A 606 7.73 -13.52 5.24
CA GLY A 606 8.74 -12.51 5.56
C GLY A 606 9.22 -11.65 4.39
N SER A 607 8.87 -11.99 3.15
CA SER A 607 9.18 -11.19 1.95
C SER A 607 8.05 -10.22 1.64
N ASP A 608 8.38 -8.96 1.40
CA ASP A 608 7.40 -7.90 1.10
C ASP A 608 7.12 -7.84 -0.40
N HIS A 609 5.86 -8.03 -0.77
CA HIS A 609 5.36 -7.98 -2.13
C HIS A 609 4.39 -6.83 -2.27
N ARG A 610 4.56 -6.01 -3.29
CA ARG A 610 3.68 -4.87 -3.59
C ARG A 610 2.69 -5.16 -4.71
N GLU A 611 2.82 -6.30 -5.34
CA GLU A 611 1.94 -6.74 -6.41
C GLU A 611 0.69 -7.42 -5.84
N GLN A 612 -0.44 -7.29 -6.53
CA GLN A 612 -1.69 -7.97 -6.15
C GLN A 612 -1.72 -9.45 -6.57
N LYS A 613 -0.75 -9.88 -7.37
CA LYS A 613 -0.60 -11.27 -7.81
C LYS A 613 0.77 -11.79 -7.40
N ILE A 614 0.79 -12.75 -6.48
CA ILE A 614 2.00 -13.29 -5.87
C ILE A 614 2.06 -14.78 -6.17
N ILE A 615 3.20 -15.23 -6.64
CA ILE A 615 3.49 -16.66 -6.88
C ILE A 615 4.52 -17.08 -5.82
N LEU A 616 4.21 -18.14 -5.09
CA LEU A 616 5.08 -18.71 -4.06
C LEU A 616 5.34 -20.17 -4.44
N ASP A 617 6.58 -20.49 -4.64
CA ASP A 617 6.98 -21.83 -5.00
C ASP A 617 7.45 -22.61 -3.77
N ASP A 618 7.06 -23.87 -3.71
CA ASP A 618 7.54 -24.89 -2.78
C ASP A 618 7.40 -24.56 -1.27
N VAL A 619 6.27 -23.94 -0.90
CA VAL A 619 6.01 -23.53 0.50
C VAL A 619 4.84 -24.28 1.10
N THR A 620 5.10 -25.09 2.13
CA THR A 620 4.08 -25.63 3.03
C THR A 620 3.88 -24.66 4.19
N ASN A 621 2.62 -24.33 4.53
CA ASN A 621 2.27 -23.37 5.59
C ASN A 621 2.76 -21.94 5.30
N CYS A 622 2.17 -21.33 4.29
CA CYS A 622 2.45 -19.95 3.94
C CYS A 622 1.77 -18.97 4.91
N ASN A 623 2.54 -18.14 5.58
CA ASN A 623 2.04 -17.05 6.40
C ASN A 623 1.97 -15.77 5.56
N ILE A 624 0.74 -15.29 5.33
CA ILE A 624 0.47 -14.07 4.59
C ILE A 624 0.04 -12.99 5.57
N VAL A 625 0.75 -11.87 5.59
CA VAL A 625 0.38 -10.69 6.35
C VAL A 625 -0.02 -9.60 5.37
N LEU A 626 -1.32 -9.25 5.37
CA LEU A 626 -1.85 -8.14 4.60
C LEU A 626 -1.77 -6.88 5.45
N ARG A 627 -1.09 -5.86 4.98
CA ARG A 627 -1.10 -4.52 5.59
C ARG A 627 -2.11 -3.67 4.86
N LEU A 628 -3.12 -3.26 5.58
CA LEU A 628 -4.26 -2.53 5.07
C LEU A 628 -4.25 -1.10 5.60
N LYS A 629 -4.73 -0.18 4.80
CA LYS A 629 -5.00 1.17 5.23
C LYS A 629 -6.37 1.59 4.73
N SER A 630 -7.22 2.02 5.63
CA SER A 630 -8.54 2.55 5.29
C SER A 630 -8.54 4.06 5.43
N LEU A 631 -8.88 4.75 4.36
CA LEU A 631 -8.99 6.19 4.35
C LEU A 631 -10.45 6.59 4.56
N HIS A 632 -10.71 7.23 5.69
CA HIS A 632 -12.01 7.80 6.01
C HIS A 632 -11.84 9.12 6.75
N LEU A 633 -12.00 10.24 6.06
CA LEU A 633 -11.69 11.58 6.59
C LEU A 633 -12.59 12.05 7.73
N ASN A 634 -13.57 11.24 8.15
CA ASN A 634 -14.52 11.57 9.23
C ASN A 634 -14.24 10.85 10.55
N ASN A 635 -13.07 10.23 10.73
CA ASN A 635 -12.59 9.62 12.00
C ASN A 635 -13.43 8.47 12.59
N ALA A 636 -14.11 7.69 11.78
CA ALA A 636 -14.69 6.45 12.28
C ALA A 636 -13.57 5.40 12.50
N ALA A 637 -13.63 4.70 13.62
CA ALA A 637 -12.82 3.51 13.78
C ALA A 637 -13.18 2.53 12.66
N ASN A 638 -12.18 2.11 11.91
CA ASN A 638 -12.40 1.16 10.83
C ASN A 638 -12.13 -0.26 11.36
N THR A 639 -13.11 -1.12 11.21
CA THR A 639 -12.87 -2.56 11.29
C THR A 639 -12.61 -3.10 9.90
N TYR A 640 -11.81 -4.15 9.83
CA TYR A 640 -11.49 -4.79 8.57
C TYR A 640 -12.18 -6.14 8.48
N GLN A 641 -12.57 -6.50 7.28
CA GLN A 641 -13.09 -7.84 7.01
C GLN A 641 -12.30 -8.46 5.87
N TYR A 642 -12.07 -9.75 5.99
CA TYR A 642 -11.45 -10.53 4.94
C TYR A 642 -12.16 -11.86 4.76
N ARG A 643 -12.06 -12.41 3.56
CA ARG A 643 -12.49 -13.75 3.25
C ARG A 643 -11.50 -14.41 2.30
N ILE A 644 -11.36 -15.71 2.47
CA ILE A 644 -10.49 -16.54 1.66
C ILE A 644 -11.34 -17.27 0.64
N ILE A 645 -10.96 -17.18 -0.61
CA ILE A 645 -11.61 -17.81 -1.76
C ILE A 645 -10.58 -18.77 -2.37
N ASN A 646 -10.95 -20.02 -2.51
CA ASN A 646 -10.22 -21.05 -3.22
C ASN A 646 -11.20 -21.72 -4.20
N ASN A 647 -10.72 -22.42 -5.21
CA ASN A 647 -11.54 -23.06 -6.25
C ASN A 647 -12.75 -23.84 -5.71
N ASN A 648 -12.67 -24.41 -4.51
CA ASN A 648 -13.70 -25.27 -3.90
C ASN A 648 -14.34 -24.67 -2.65
N PHE A 649 -13.94 -23.49 -2.19
CA PHE A 649 -14.38 -22.96 -0.92
C PHE A 649 -14.31 -21.45 -0.87
N THR A 650 -15.35 -20.82 -0.34
CA THR A 650 -15.36 -19.40 0.01
C THR A 650 -15.72 -19.28 1.49
N SER A 651 -14.84 -18.72 2.30
CA SER A 651 -15.13 -18.48 3.70
C SER A 651 -16.20 -17.39 3.88
N SER A 652 -16.86 -17.40 5.05
CA SER A 652 -17.58 -16.21 5.50
C SER A 652 -16.61 -15.03 5.68
N TRP A 653 -17.16 -13.81 5.79
CA TRP A 653 -16.36 -12.65 6.13
C TRP A 653 -15.89 -12.75 7.59
N LEU A 654 -14.58 -12.78 7.80
CA LEU A 654 -13.93 -12.76 9.11
C LEU A 654 -13.59 -11.32 9.47
N VAL A 655 -13.76 -10.94 10.74
CA VAL A 655 -13.56 -9.58 11.23
C VAL A 655 -12.17 -9.46 11.86
N SER A 656 -11.48 -8.36 11.59
CA SER A 656 -10.23 -7.96 12.23
C SER A 656 -10.32 -6.51 12.66
N GLU A 657 -9.93 -6.21 13.89
CA GLU A 657 -9.79 -4.84 14.39
C GLU A 657 -8.42 -4.24 14.03
N SER A 658 -7.47 -5.09 13.60
CA SER A 658 -6.13 -4.67 13.22
C SER A 658 -6.05 -4.37 11.72
N ASP A 659 -5.26 -3.38 11.35
CA ASP A 659 -4.86 -3.06 9.98
C ASP A 659 -3.89 -4.11 9.38
N LYS A 660 -3.41 -5.05 10.21
CA LYS A 660 -2.58 -6.19 9.82
C LYS A 660 -3.38 -7.47 9.94
N ILE A 661 -3.69 -8.08 8.82
CA ILE A 661 -4.44 -9.34 8.76
C ILE A 661 -3.46 -10.48 8.50
N ASN A 662 -3.38 -11.42 9.42
CA ASN A 662 -2.57 -12.62 9.28
C ASN A 662 -3.43 -13.77 8.75
N VAL A 663 -3.03 -14.35 7.63
CA VAL A 663 -3.70 -15.50 7.00
C VAL A 663 -2.70 -16.62 6.83
N LEU A 664 -2.98 -17.76 7.42
CA LEU A 664 -2.18 -18.99 7.26
C LEU A 664 -2.82 -19.89 6.21
N LEU A 665 -2.06 -20.17 5.15
CA LEU A 665 -2.47 -21.06 4.06
C LEU A 665 -1.61 -22.32 4.11
N SER A 666 -2.23 -23.47 4.30
CA SER A 666 -1.53 -24.75 4.50
C SER A 666 -1.59 -25.68 3.30
N LYS A 667 -2.32 -25.35 2.24
CA LYS A 667 -2.48 -26.16 1.04
C LYS A 667 -2.02 -25.44 -0.19
N TYR A 668 -1.54 -26.20 -1.16
CA TYR A 668 -1.20 -25.68 -2.49
C TYR A 668 -2.47 -25.30 -3.27
N GLY A 669 -2.36 -24.35 -4.15
CA GLY A 669 -3.46 -23.97 -5.03
C GLY A 669 -3.55 -22.49 -5.30
N LEU A 670 -4.63 -22.10 -5.97
CA LEU A 670 -4.98 -20.72 -6.24
C LEU A 670 -5.86 -20.19 -5.11
N TYR A 671 -5.43 -19.11 -4.50
CA TYR A 671 -6.17 -18.41 -3.46
C TYR A 671 -6.43 -16.98 -3.87
N GLN A 672 -7.59 -16.48 -3.53
CA GLN A 672 -7.89 -15.07 -3.57
C GLN A 672 -8.31 -14.62 -2.17
N ILE A 673 -7.66 -13.62 -1.66
CA ILE A 673 -8.04 -13.00 -0.39
C ILE A 673 -8.73 -11.69 -0.72
N ALA A 674 -10.04 -11.64 -0.46
CA ALA A 674 -10.82 -10.42 -0.58
C ALA A 674 -10.80 -9.69 0.76
N VAL A 675 -10.45 -8.41 0.75
CA VAL A 675 -10.43 -7.56 1.95
C VAL A 675 -11.30 -6.33 1.74
N ARG A 676 -11.98 -5.90 2.80
CA ARG A 676 -12.74 -4.65 2.82
C ARG A 676 -12.68 -4.02 4.21
N SER A 677 -12.84 -2.72 4.29
CA SER A 677 -13.01 -2.00 5.55
C SER A 677 -14.48 -1.70 5.79
N LEU A 678 -14.86 -1.67 7.04
CA LEU A 678 -16.18 -1.27 7.50
C LEU A 678 -16.05 -0.04 8.37
N THR A 679 -16.97 0.89 8.21
CA THR A 679 -17.21 1.95 9.19
C THR A 679 -17.94 1.39 10.41
N GLU A 680 -18.02 2.16 11.51
CA GLU A 680 -18.83 1.83 12.68
C GLU A 680 -20.32 1.59 12.34
N ASN A 681 -20.79 2.12 11.22
CA ASN A 681 -22.16 1.93 10.72
C ASN A 681 -22.30 0.77 9.72
N ASN A 682 -21.33 -0.14 9.66
CA ASN A 682 -21.29 -1.30 8.78
C ASN A 682 -21.32 -0.98 7.27
N ILE A 683 -20.90 0.22 6.89
CA ILE A 683 -20.76 0.56 5.47
C ILE A 683 -19.43 0.02 4.99
N ALA A 684 -19.49 -0.87 4.01
CA ALA A 684 -18.31 -1.54 3.47
C ALA A 684 -17.64 -0.71 2.37
N SER A 685 -16.30 -0.73 2.35
CA SER A 685 -15.53 -0.28 1.19
C SER A 685 -15.72 -1.20 -0.01
N ALA A 686 -15.30 -0.77 -1.19
CA ALA A 686 -15.02 -1.68 -2.29
C ALA A 686 -13.99 -2.73 -1.84
N SER A 687 -14.20 -3.99 -2.24
CA SER A 687 -13.28 -5.07 -1.88
C SER A 687 -12.01 -4.99 -2.72
N GLN A 688 -10.85 -5.10 -2.07
CA GLN A 688 -9.56 -5.32 -2.71
C GLN A 688 -9.28 -6.82 -2.77
N MET A 689 -8.69 -7.29 -3.88
CA MET A 689 -8.42 -8.70 -4.10
C MET A 689 -6.91 -8.93 -4.20
N VAL A 690 -6.41 -9.88 -3.44
CA VAL A 690 -5.03 -10.37 -3.53
C VAL A 690 -5.07 -11.80 -4.05
N SER A 691 -4.42 -12.04 -5.17
CA SER A 691 -4.33 -13.36 -5.79
C SER A 691 -3.01 -14.00 -5.42
N LEU A 692 -3.07 -15.19 -4.84
CA LEU A 692 -1.92 -15.96 -4.40
C LEU A 692 -1.93 -17.29 -5.12
N THR A 693 -0.82 -17.64 -5.74
CA THR A 693 -0.60 -18.96 -6.31
C THR A 693 0.48 -19.66 -5.49
N ILE A 694 0.10 -20.68 -4.75
CA ILE A 694 1.04 -21.52 -4.02
C ILE A 694 1.29 -22.77 -4.86
N SER A 695 2.44 -22.81 -5.51
CA SER A 695 2.84 -23.92 -6.37
C SER A 695 3.22 -25.13 -5.50
N PRO A 696 2.75 -26.32 -5.84
CA PRO A 696 3.23 -27.52 -5.16
C PRO A 696 4.69 -27.78 -5.53
N PRO A 697 5.48 -28.40 -4.63
CA PRO A 697 6.80 -28.90 -4.97
C PRO A 697 6.76 -29.73 -6.25
N PHE A 698 7.87 -29.72 -7.00
CA PHE A 698 7.95 -30.41 -8.29
C PHE A 698 7.54 -31.89 -8.20
N TYR A 699 7.77 -32.53 -7.05
CA TYR A 699 7.42 -33.94 -6.82
C TYR A 699 5.89 -34.19 -6.59
N TYR A 700 5.06 -33.14 -6.50
CA TYR A 700 3.59 -33.26 -6.51
C TYR A 700 2.99 -32.89 -7.88
N THR A 701 3.83 -32.54 -8.85
CA THR A 701 3.33 -32.22 -10.20
C THR A 701 3.00 -33.47 -10.98
N THR A 702 2.00 -33.37 -11.85
CA THR A 702 1.64 -34.46 -12.76
C THR A 702 2.81 -34.90 -13.63
N SER A 703 3.68 -33.95 -14.01
CA SER A 703 4.90 -34.21 -14.75
C SER A 703 5.90 -35.05 -13.98
N PHE A 704 6.05 -34.81 -12.67
CA PHE A 704 6.92 -35.63 -11.82
C PHE A 704 6.37 -37.06 -11.65
N TYR A 705 5.06 -37.20 -11.41
CA TYR A 705 4.45 -38.54 -11.34
C TYR A 705 4.59 -39.29 -12.68
N ALA A 706 4.40 -38.61 -13.81
CA ALA A 706 4.65 -39.18 -15.13
C ALA A 706 6.12 -39.63 -15.29
N PHE A 707 7.05 -38.76 -14.83
CA PHE A 707 8.50 -39.12 -14.85
C PHE A 707 8.80 -40.35 -13.96
N VAL A 708 8.24 -40.37 -12.73
CA VAL A 708 8.42 -41.53 -11.83
C VAL A 708 7.83 -42.79 -12.44
N ILE A 709 6.63 -42.69 -13.04
CA ILE A 709 6.00 -43.85 -13.72
C ILE A 709 6.89 -44.30 -14.87
N ILE A 710 7.44 -43.40 -15.68
CA ILE A 710 8.38 -43.74 -16.75
C ILE A 710 9.62 -44.38 -16.16
N CYS A 711 10.18 -43.88 -15.07
CA CYS A 711 11.34 -44.50 -14.40
C CYS A 711 11.00 -45.88 -13.87
N VAL A 712 9.82 -46.09 -13.27
CA VAL A 712 9.36 -47.42 -12.80
C VAL A 712 9.18 -48.36 -13.99
N ILE A 713 8.57 -47.89 -15.08
CA ILE A 713 8.43 -48.71 -16.31
C ILE A 713 9.80 -49.09 -16.87
N LEU A 714 10.72 -48.10 -16.92
CA LEU A 714 12.10 -48.36 -17.39
C LEU A 714 12.82 -49.35 -16.47
N LEU A 715 12.61 -49.23 -15.16
CA LEU A 715 13.17 -50.16 -14.16
C LEU A 715 12.55 -51.54 -14.30
N LEU A 716 11.24 -51.66 -14.52
CA LEU A 716 10.57 -52.91 -14.81
C LEU A 716 11.08 -53.56 -16.13
N ILE A 717 11.19 -52.69 -17.16
CA ILE A 717 11.80 -53.15 -18.44
C ILE A 717 13.25 -53.58 -18.21
N GLY A 718 14.00 -52.84 -17.37
CA GLY A 718 15.36 -53.22 -16.96
C GLY A 718 15.40 -54.54 -16.21
N ILE A 719 14.49 -54.77 -15.28
CA ILE A 719 14.36 -56.03 -14.52
C ILE A 719 13.95 -57.18 -15.46
N ILE A 720 12.97 -56.95 -16.33
CA ILE A 720 12.57 -57.95 -17.35
C ILE A 720 13.72 -58.23 -18.28
N ASN A 721 14.47 -57.22 -18.72
CA ASN A 721 15.68 -57.41 -19.53
C ASN A 721 16.76 -58.15 -18.75
N LEU A 722 16.95 -57.90 -17.47
CA LEU A 722 17.88 -58.66 -16.62
C LEU A 722 17.47 -60.12 -16.49
N PHE A 723 16.18 -60.43 -16.37
CA PHE A 723 15.65 -61.78 -16.40
C PHE A 723 15.77 -62.43 -17.79
N TYR A 724 15.53 -61.68 -18.82
CA TYR A 724 15.73 -62.13 -20.21
C TYR A 724 17.22 -62.31 -20.54
N VAL A 725 18.07 -61.41 -20.08
CA VAL A 725 19.54 -61.52 -20.22
C VAL A 725 20.10 -62.65 -19.38
N LYS A 726 19.54 -62.99 -18.18
CA LYS A 726 19.93 -64.17 -17.41
C LYS A 726 19.58 -65.46 -18.19
N ARG A 727 18.51 -65.54 -18.90
CA ARG A 727 18.19 -66.67 -19.81
C ARG A 727 18.96 -66.65 -21.11
N LYS A 728 19.36 -65.48 -21.61
CA LYS A 728 20.09 -65.31 -22.88
C LYS A 728 21.61 -65.25 -22.68
N LYS A 729 22.08 -65.14 -21.40
CA LYS A 729 23.54 -65.15 -21.07
C LYS A 729 24.29 -66.42 -21.47
N ILE A 730 23.52 -67.50 -21.71
CA ILE A 730 24.13 -68.71 -22.29
C ILE A 730 24.35 -68.54 -23.81
N PHE A 731 23.57 -67.67 -24.47
CA PHE A 731 23.63 -67.58 -25.96
C PHE A 731 24.34 -66.30 -26.48
N ILE A 732 24.52 -65.25 -25.64
CA ILE A 732 25.07 -63.98 -26.10
C ILE A 732 26.51 -63.71 -25.65
N LYS A 733 27.16 -64.66 -24.93
CA LYS A 733 28.60 -64.48 -24.65
C LYS A 733 29.45 -64.34 -25.91
N GLU A 734 28.97 -64.84 -27.03
CA GLU A 734 29.72 -64.78 -28.34
C GLU A 734 29.41 -63.48 -29.14
N LEU A 735 28.28 -62.89 -29.02
CA LEU A 735 27.90 -61.75 -29.88
C LEU A 735 28.38 -60.36 -29.33
N ASN A 736 28.56 -60.27 -28.01
CA ASN A 736 28.99 -58.99 -27.40
C ASN A 736 30.51 -58.75 -27.56
N TYR A 737 31.24 -59.78 -27.86
CA TYR A 737 32.64 -59.61 -28.14
C TYR A 737 32.90 -58.88 -29.47
N LEU A 738 32.08 -59.11 -30.47
CA LEU A 738 32.22 -58.51 -31.79
C LEU A 738 31.82 -57.04 -31.87
N HIS A 739 30.89 -56.62 -30.99
CA HIS A 739 30.41 -55.24 -31.07
C HIS A 739 31.30 -54.22 -30.34
N LEU A 740 32.03 -54.65 -29.31
CA LEU A 740 32.96 -53.79 -28.57
C LEU A 740 34.27 -53.61 -29.39
N GLU A 741 34.61 -54.58 -30.18
CA GLU A 741 35.70 -54.48 -31.11
C GLU A 741 35.51 -53.45 -32.22
N HIS A 742 34.28 -53.32 -32.75
CA HIS A 742 33.96 -52.32 -33.77
C HIS A 742 34.03 -50.89 -33.26
N LYS A 743 33.65 -50.66 -32.00
CA LYS A 743 33.67 -49.32 -31.43
C LYS A 743 35.06 -48.85 -31.03
N ALA A 744 35.91 -49.77 -30.66
CA ALA A 744 37.33 -49.50 -30.39
C ALA A 744 38.07 -49.17 -31.66
N ILE A 745 37.78 -49.88 -32.76
CA ILE A 745 38.40 -49.66 -34.06
C ILE A 745 38.14 -48.25 -34.61
N ASN A 746 36.93 -47.77 -34.50
CA ASN A 746 36.55 -46.43 -35.00
C ASN A 746 37.11 -45.24 -34.16
N SER A 747 37.51 -45.46 -32.91
CA SER A 747 38.13 -44.40 -32.08
C SER A 747 39.64 -44.33 -32.17
N LEU A 748 40.26 -45.35 -32.72
CA LEU A 748 41.71 -45.46 -32.80
C LEU A 748 42.28 -44.95 -34.16
N LEU A 749 41.42 -44.73 -35.14
CA LEU A 749 41.81 -44.01 -36.35
C LEU A 749 41.62 -42.51 -36.09
N ASN A 750 42.64 -41.80 -35.61
CA ASN A 750 42.63 -40.39 -35.35
C ASN A 750 42.17 -39.62 -36.62
N PRO A 751 40.88 -39.13 -36.65
CA PRO A 751 40.38 -38.51 -37.89
C PRO A 751 41.15 -37.25 -38.25
N HIS A 752 41.66 -36.55 -37.23
CA HIS A 752 42.48 -35.36 -37.41
C HIS A 752 43.81 -35.63 -38.10
N PHE A 753 44.43 -36.76 -37.81
CA PHE A 753 45.65 -37.19 -38.51
C PHE A 753 45.37 -37.50 -40.00
N ILE A 754 44.23 -38.15 -40.29
CA ILE A 754 43.85 -38.47 -41.68
C ILE A 754 43.55 -37.17 -42.44
N PHE A 755 42.80 -36.24 -41.85
CA PHE A 755 42.51 -34.93 -42.46
C PHE A 755 43.81 -34.15 -42.72
N ASN A 756 44.68 -34.07 -41.72
CA ASN A 756 45.97 -33.37 -41.86
C ASN A 756 46.88 -34.02 -42.95
N SER A 757 46.88 -35.34 -43.04
CA SER A 757 47.64 -36.08 -44.09
C SER A 757 47.04 -35.79 -45.47
N ILE A 758 45.70 -35.73 -45.61
CA ILE A 758 45.05 -35.38 -46.87
C ILE A 758 45.35 -33.93 -47.26
N ASN A 759 45.32 -33.00 -46.29
CA ASN A 759 45.66 -31.59 -46.53
C ASN A 759 47.12 -31.45 -47.00
N ASN A 760 48.05 -32.19 -46.41
CA ASN A 760 49.47 -32.21 -46.85
C ASN A 760 49.61 -32.73 -48.25
N ILE A 761 48.87 -33.80 -48.59
CA ILE A 761 48.90 -34.35 -49.99
C ILE A 761 48.35 -33.24 -50.92
N GLN A 762 47.29 -32.54 -50.55
CA GLN A 762 46.71 -31.46 -51.34
C GLN A 762 47.75 -30.32 -51.53
N GLU A 763 48.44 -29.96 -50.46
CA GLU A 763 49.53 -28.94 -50.51
C GLU A 763 50.66 -29.34 -51.39
N LEU A 764 51.15 -30.61 -51.31
CA LEU A 764 52.19 -31.12 -52.17
C LEU A 764 51.76 -31.20 -53.66
N ILE A 765 50.50 -31.49 -53.94
CA ILE A 765 49.89 -31.45 -55.28
C ILE A 765 49.86 -29.99 -55.80
N ASN A 766 49.46 -29.09 -55.00
CA ASN A 766 49.34 -27.66 -55.33
C ASN A 766 50.71 -26.99 -55.60
N ASN A 767 51.80 -27.56 -55.01
CA ASN A 767 53.17 -27.08 -55.15
C ASN A 767 53.92 -27.87 -56.29
N ASP A 768 53.22 -28.47 -57.16
CA ASP A 768 53.70 -29.26 -58.31
C ASP A 768 54.68 -30.42 -57.96
N SER A 769 54.73 -30.84 -56.72
CA SER A 769 55.59 -31.93 -56.23
C SER A 769 54.87 -33.29 -56.28
N LYS A 770 54.44 -33.66 -57.48
CA LYS A 770 53.62 -34.90 -57.72
C LYS A 770 54.34 -36.22 -57.29
N GLU A 771 55.61 -36.31 -57.39
CA GLU A 771 56.37 -37.49 -56.95
C GLU A 771 56.36 -37.63 -55.43
N GLN A 772 56.53 -36.51 -54.72
CA GLN A 772 56.48 -36.47 -53.25
C GLN A 772 55.05 -36.71 -52.73
N ALA A 773 54.02 -36.15 -53.39
CA ALA A 773 52.64 -36.43 -53.07
C ALA A 773 52.28 -37.92 -53.23
N ASN A 774 52.72 -38.51 -54.28
CA ASN A 774 52.50 -39.97 -54.54
C ASN A 774 53.20 -40.86 -53.50
N ASN A 775 54.45 -40.53 -53.16
CA ASN A 775 55.21 -41.25 -52.13
C ASN A 775 54.57 -41.09 -50.75
N TYR A 776 54.02 -39.85 -50.41
CA TYR A 776 53.28 -39.63 -49.20
C TYR A 776 52.00 -40.45 -49.16
N LEU A 777 51.22 -40.49 -50.23
CA LEU A 777 50.01 -41.29 -50.40
C LEU A 777 50.26 -42.78 -50.24
N ILE A 778 51.33 -43.31 -50.88
CA ILE A 778 51.71 -44.73 -50.76
C ILE A 778 52.03 -45.05 -49.30
N THR A 779 52.88 -44.25 -48.67
CA THR A 779 53.28 -44.45 -47.27
C THR A 779 52.10 -44.36 -46.32
N LEU A 780 51.22 -43.40 -46.51
CA LEU A 780 50.00 -43.26 -45.74
C LEU A 780 49.04 -44.43 -45.86
N SER A 781 48.85 -44.89 -47.12
CA SER A 781 48.00 -46.05 -47.39
C SER A 781 48.57 -47.35 -46.78
N LYS A 782 49.88 -47.53 -46.83
CA LYS A 782 50.59 -48.67 -46.21
C LYS A 782 50.40 -48.61 -44.68
N MET A 783 50.60 -47.48 -44.11
CA MET A 783 50.44 -47.25 -42.64
C MET A 783 49.01 -47.48 -42.16
N ILE A 784 48.00 -46.96 -42.85
CA ILE A 784 46.60 -47.17 -42.51
C ILE A 784 46.25 -48.68 -42.61
N ARG A 785 46.71 -49.36 -43.67
CA ARG A 785 46.50 -50.79 -43.80
C ARG A 785 47.16 -51.57 -42.67
N GLN A 786 48.44 -51.28 -42.37
CA GLN A 786 49.14 -51.92 -41.24
C GLN A 786 48.47 -51.68 -39.89
N ASN A 787 47.94 -50.47 -39.65
CA ASN A 787 47.16 -50.17 -38.45
C ASN A 787 45.88 -51.02 -38.35
N LEU A 788 45.17 -51.17 -39.45
CA LEU A 788 43.91 -51.94 -39.48
C LEU A 788 44.21 -53.45 -39.34
N GLU A 789 45.28 -53.96 -39.98
CA GLU A 789 45.71 -55.35 -39.81
C GLU A 789 46.17 -55.63 -38.37
N ASN A 790 46.96 -54.74 -37.78
CA ASN A 790 47.46 -54.91 -36.42
C ASN A 790 46.36 -54.89 -35.38
N LEU A 791 45.32 -54.10 -35.60
CA LEU A 791 44.16 -53.97 -34.69
C LEU A 791 43.23 -55.19 -34.69
N GLN A 792 43.36 -56.08 -35.66
CA GLN A 792 42.64 -57.37 -35.67
C GLN A 792 43.20 -58.40 -34.67
N PHE A 793 44.37 -58.11 -34.08
CA PHE A 793 44.97 -58.97 -33.11
C PHE A 793 44.99 -58.36 -31.72
N ASP A 794 44.77 -59.16 -30.72
CA ASP A 794 44.90 -58.74 -29.33
C ASP A 794 46.32 -58.32 -29.00
N LEU A 795 47.25 -58.95 -29.53
CA LEU A 795 48.71 -58.79 -29.37
C LEU A 795 49.42 -58.85 -30.72
N ILE A 796 50.36 -57.94 -30.91
CA ILE A 796 51.28 -57.97 -32.10
C ILE A 796 52.73 -58.09 -31.67
N SER A 797 53.61 -58.58 -32.54
CA SER A 797 55.00 -58.60 -32.22
C SER A 797 55.60 -57.20 -32.14
N ILE A 798 56.54 -57.00 -31.21
CA ILE A 798 57.17 -55.70 -31.05
C ILE A 798 57.81 -55.18 -32.31
N ASP A 799 58.35 -56.09 -33.18
CA ASP A 799 58.91 -55.75 -34.49
C ASP A 799 57.90 -55.09 -35.40
N LYS A 800 56.67 -55.60 -35.41
CA LYS A 800 55.51 -54.94 -36.14
C LYS A 800 55.24 -53.59 -35.65
N GLU A 801 55.24 -53.38 -34.33
CA GLU A 801 54.98 -52.07 -33.73
C GLU A 801 56.09 -51.07 -34.05
N LEU A 802 57.35 -51.51 -33.95
CA LEU A 802 58.54 -50.70 -34.31
C LEU A 802 58.55 -50.36 -35.81
N THR A 803 58.13 -51.27 -36.65
CA THR A 803 57.99 -51.02 -38.11
C THR A 803 56.93 -50.01 -38.39
N LEU A 804 55.79 -50.05 -37.67
CA LEU A 804 54.72 -49.06 -37.75
C LEU A 804 55.20 -47.68 -37.36
N ILE A 805 55.95 -47.58 -36.27
CA ILE A 805 56.54 -46.35 -35.78
C ILE A 805 57.53 -45.77 -36.82
N ARG A 806 58.36 -46.52 -37.37
CA ARG A 806 59.27 -46.09 -38.49
C ARG A 806 58.47 -45.48 -39.63
N ASN A 807 57.44 -46.19 -40.10
CA ASN A 807 56.57 -45.71 -41.17
C ASN A 807 55.85 -44.40 -40.77
N TYR A 808 55.39 -44.29 -39.50
CA TYR A 808 54.73 -43.07 -39.00
C TYR A 808 55.67 -41.89 -38.94
N VAL A 809 56.88 -42.06 -38.38
CA VAL A 809 57.85 -40.97 -38.28
C VAL A 809 58.37 -40.60 -39.69
N SER A 810 58.56 -41.57 -40.61
CA SER A 810 58.88 -41.25 -41.99
C SER A 810 57.81 -40.40 -42.66
N LEU A 811 56.55 -40.71 -42.41
CA LEU A 811 55.45 -39.91 -42.92
C LEU A 811 55.44 -38.50 -42.36
N GLN A 812 55.72 -38.36 -41.04
CA GLN A 812 55.85 -37.06 -40.39
C GLN A 812 57.10 -36.29 -40.90
N ASN A 813 58.21 -36.96 -41.22
CA ASN A 813 59.40 -36.33 -41.79
C ASN A 813 59.11 -35.71 -43.14
N LEU A 814 58.31 -36.34 -43.97
CA LEU A 814 57.88 -35.74 -45.24
C LEU A 814 57.10 -34.38 -45.00
N ARG A 815 56.49 -34.27 -43.84
CA ARG A 815 55.73 -33.03 -43.43
C ARG A 815 56.67 -31.99 -42.81
N PHE A 816 57.68 -32.39 -42.10
CA PHE A 816 58.56 -31.54 -41.31
C PHE A 816 59.96 -31.40 -41.87
N ASN A 817 60.16 -31.60 -43.15
CA ASN A 817 61.40 -31.43 -43.88
C ASN A 817 62.63 -32.18 -43.25
N ASP A 818 62.43 -33.47 -42.90
CA ASP A 818 63.44 -34.36 -42.27
C ASP A 818 64.03 -33.87 -40.94
N GLN A 819 63.23 -33.11 -40.17
CA GLN A 819 63.70 -32.53 -38.89
C GLN A 819 63.52 -33.50 -37.70
N ILE A 820 62.86 -34.62 -37.85
CA ILE A 820 62.61 -35.60 -36.80
C ILE A 820 63.55 -36.78 -36.98
N LYS A 821 64.42 -36.97 -36.03
CA LYS A 821 65.36 -38.15 -36.06
C LYS A 821 64.84 -39.21 -35.07
N LEU A 822 64.46 -40.36 -35.59
CA LEU A 822 64.05 -41.51 -34.76
C LEU A 822 65.26 -42.47 -34.62
N ILE A 823 65.65 -42.79 -33.40
CA ILE A 823 66.66 -43.72 -33.02
C ILE A 823 65.98 -44.89 -32.29
N ILE A 824 66.06 -46.08 -32.75
CA ILE A 824 65.49 -47.28 -32.12
C ILE A 824 66.62 -48.18 -31.72
N ASN A 825 66.81 -48.35 -30.44
CA ASN A 825 67.84 -49.28 -29.87
C ASN A 825 67.08 -50.48 -29.26
N THR A 826 67.38 -51.61 -29.72
CA THR A 826 66.80 -52.86 -29.20
C THR A 826 67.94 -53.80 -28.73
N GLU A 827 67.83 -54.21 -27.47
CA GLU A 827 68.75 -55.19 -26.85
C GLU A 827 68.15 -56.62 -26.90
N ILE A 828 67.10 -56.82 -27.73
CA ILE A 828 66.37 -58.05 -27.83
C ILE A 828 66.82 -58.80 -29.10
N ASN A 829 67.27 -60.04 -28.96
CA ASN A 829 67.78 -60.83 -30.05
C ASN A 829 66.66 -61.35 -31.01
N THR A 830 65.44 -61.53 -30.53
CA THR A 830 64.24 -61.95 -31.28
C THR A 830 63.07 -61.10 -31.04
N PRO A 831 62.99 -59.88 -31.58
CA PRO A 831 61.87 -58.96 -31.34
C PRO A 831 60.53 -59.44 -31.95
N GLU A 832 60.60 -60.47 -32.84
CA GLU A 832 59.43 -61.05 -33.44
C GLU A 832 58.61 -61.92 -32.47
N ASP A 833 59.30 -62.49 -31.45
CA ASP A 833 58.71 -63.41 -30.47
C ASP A 833 58.07 -62.74 -29.25
N ILE A 834 58.30 -61.42 -29.07
CA ILE A 834 57.72 -60.63 -27.95
C ILE A 834 56.52 -59.94 -28.46
N PHE A 835 55.40 -60.15 -27.77
CA PHE A 835 54.11 -59.65 -28.17
C PHE A 835 53.60 -58.56 -27.18
N ILE A 836 53.14 -57.48 -27.75
CA ILE A 836 52.58 -56.32 -27.01
C ILE A 836 51.19 -55.93 -27.59
N PRO A 837 50.33 -55.23 -26.81
CA PRO A 837 49.11 -54.65 -27.35
C PRO A 837 49.45 -53.71 -28.52
N PRO A 838 48.67 -53.79 -29.67
CA PRO A 838 48.91 -52.90 -30.79
C PRO A 838 48.73 -51.43 -30.44
N LEU A 839 49.48 -50.56 -31.06
CA LEU A 839 49.53 -49.11 -30.93
C LEU A 839 49.98 -48.62 -29.54
N LEU A 840 50.65 -49.47 -28.76
CA LEU A 840 51.13 -49.14 -27.43
C LEU A 840 52.24 -48.09 -27.48
N ILE A 841 53.28 -48.32 -28.27
CA ILE A 841 54.43 -47.41 -28.41
C ILE A 841 54.03 -46.23 -29.32
N HIS A 842 53.25 -46.51 -30.34
CA HIS A 842 52.81 -45.55 -31.34
C HIS A 842 52.10 -44.33 -30.64
N THR A 843 51.27 -44.59 -29.64
CA THR A 843 50.54 -43.52 -28.89
C THR A 843 51.53 -42.51 -28.30
N PHE A 844 52.67 -42.94 -27.78
CA PHE A 844 53.67 -42.04 -27.17
C PHE A 844 54.58 -41.36 -28.20
N ILE A 845 54.85 -42.00 -29.32
CA ILE A 845 55.55 -41.37 -30.46
C ILE A 845 54.66 -40.26 -31.07
N GLU A 846 53.35 -40.54 -31.26
CA GLU A 846 52.42 -39.54 -31.73
C GLU A 846 52.38 -38.32 -30.77
N ASN A 847 52.27 -38.56 -29.44
CA ASN A 847 52.30 -37.48 -28.45
C ASN A 847 53.64 -36.71 -28.47
N ALA A 848 54.76 -37.38 -28.62
CA ALA A 848 56.07 -36.72 -28.71
C ALA A 848 56.17 -35.80 -29.95
N ILE A 849 55.59 -36.19 -31.06
CA ILE A 849 55.61 -35.38 -32.28
C ILE A 849 54.58 -34.26 -32.18
N VAL A 850 53.32 -34.54 -31.77
CA VAL A 850 52.25 -33.55 -31.71
C VAL A 850 52.49 -32.48 -30.62
N HIS A 851 53.03 -32.89 -29.49
CA HIS A 851 53.18 -31.99 -28.31
C HIS A 851 54.67 -31.62 -28.07
N GLY A 852 55.61 -32.43 -28.36
CA GLY A 852 57.07 -32.19 -28.14
C GLY A 852 57.71 -31.36 -29.22
N PHE A 853 57.27 -31.51 -30.45
CA PHE A 853 57.83 -30.83 -31.62
C PHE A 853 57.08 -29.54 -31.91
N LYS A 854 57.63 -28.38 -31.54
CA LYS A 854 57.10 -27.04 -31.83
C LYS A 854 57.99 -26.22 -32.75
N GLY A 855 58.29 -26.70 -33.92
CA GLY A 855 58.90 -25.92 -34.98
C GLY A 855 60.25 -25.20 -34.72
N ASP A 856 60.61 -24.94 -33.50
CA ASP A 856 61.80 -24.22 -33.04
C ASP A 856 62.97 -25.13 -32.59
N VAL A 857 62.74 -26.39 -32.52
CA VAL A 857 63.73 -27.36 -32.09
C VAL A 857 64.44 -27.83 -33.33
N LYS A 858 65.61 -27.28 -33.66
CA LYS A 858 66.49 -27.78 -34.67
C LYS A 858 67.01 -29.17 -34.18
N ASN A 859 66.77 -30.22 -34.95
CA ASN A 859 67.09 -31.63 -34.64
C ASN A 859 66.23 -32.22 -33.50
N PHE A 860 64.96 -32.42 -33.74
CA PHE A 860 64.07 -33.12 -32.83
C PHE A 860 64.39 -34.62 -32.86
N ILE A 861 64.80 -35.18 -31.73
CA ILE A 861 65.23 -36.54 -31.60
C ILE A 861 64.25 -37.32 -30.72
N ILE A 862 63.75 -38.43 -31.23
CA ILE A 862 62.99 -39.42 -30.46
C ILE A 862 63.84 -40.69 -30.37
N VAL A 863 64.06 -41.11 -29.12
CA VAL A 863 64.82 -42.36 -28.87
C VAL A 863 63.86 -43.38 -28.26
N VAL A 864 63.79 -44.54 -28.87
CA VAL A 864 63.04 -45.68 -28.34
C VAL A 864 64.06 -46.80 -27.98
N ASN A 865 64.20 -47.03 -26.70
CA ASN A 865 65.03 -48.09 -26.13
C ASN A 865 64.12 -49.24 -25.72
N VAL A 866 64.41 -50.40 -26.16
CA VAL A 866 63.67 -51.61 -25.82
C VAL A 866 64.61 -52.63 -25.25
N SER A 867 64.43 -53.02 -24.02
CA SER A 867 65.28 -54.02 -23.32
C SER A 867 64.41 -55.02 -22.57
N LEU A 868 65.02 -56.17 -22.27
CA LEU A 868 64.37 -57.23 -21.50
C LEU A 868 65.07 -57.37 -20.15
N SER A 869 64.30 -57.29 -19.09
CA SER A 869 64.83 -57.52 -17.73
C SER A 869 65.05 -59.01 -17.49
N THR A 870 65.92 -59.31 -16.52
CA THR A 870 66.22 -60.71 -16.08
C THR A 870 64.97 -61.46 -15.62
N ASP A 871 63.90 -60.71 -15.15
CA ASP A 871 62.65 -61.27 -14.64
C ASP A 871 61.55 -61.38 -15.70
N ASN A 872 61.92 -61.39 -16.98
CA ASN A 872 61.00 -61.44 -18.12
C ASN A 872 60.06 -60.26 -18.26
N TYR A 873 60.43 -59.06 -17.78
CA TYR A 873 59.71 -57.86 -18.07
C TYR A 873 60.32 -57.11 -19.24
N LEU A 874 59.51 -56.74 -20.18
CA LEU A 874 59.83 -55.86 -21.26
C LEU A 874 59.81 -54.42 -20.76
N ILE A 875 60.92 -53.72 -20.92
CA ILE A 875 61.01 -52.27 -20.54
C ILE A 875 61.18 -51.54 -21.88
N ILE A 876 60.20 -50.64 -22.12
CA ILE A 876 60.20 -49.79 -23.29
C ILE A 876 60.33 -48.36 -22.81
N LYS A 877 61.35 -47.64 -23.19
CA LYS A 877 61.59 -46.25 -22.95
C LYS A 877 61.48 -45.45 -24.23
N VAL A 878 60.56 -44.45 -24.22
CA VAL A 878 60.43 -43.49 -25.30
C VAL A 878 60.87 -42.14 -24.76
N THR A 879 61.88 -41.55 -25.28
CA THR A 879 62.46 -40.28 -24.86
C THR A 879 62.47 -39.32 -26.03
N ASP A 880 61.97 -38.13 -25.84
CA ASP A 880 62.10 -37.03 -26.80
C ASP A 880 62.89 -35.86 -26.20
N ASN A 881 63.46 -35.05 -27.04
CA ASN A 881 64.15 -33.81 -26.69
C ASN A 881 63.31 -32.57 -26.94
N GLY A 882 61.99 -32.71 -26.86
CA GLY A 882 60.99 -31.63 -27.12
C GLY A 882 60.81 -30.69 -25.97
N THR A 883 59.68 -30.04 -25.97
CA THR A 883 59.35 -28.96 -24.99
C THR A 883 59.06 -29.48 -23.56
N GLY A 884 59.07 -30.86 -23.37
CA GLY A 884 58.81 -31.48 -22.08
C GLY A 884 57.35 -31.25 -21.52
N ILE A 885 57.09 -31.80 -20.35
CA ILE A 885 55.79 -31.76 -19.69
C ILE A 885 55.59 -30.39 -19.07
N GLN A 886 54.73 -29.54 -19.64
CA GLN A 886 54.35 -28.27 -19.05
C GLN A 886 53.40 -28.49 -17.84
N LYS A 887 53.75 -28.00 -16.65
CA LYS A 887 52.82 -27.99 -15.52
C LYS A 887 51.58 -27.14 -15.87
N PRO A 888 50.34 -27.61 -15.65
CA PRO A 888 49.14 -26.86 -16.00
C PRO A 888 49.09 -25.54 -15.20
N LYS A 889 49.01 -24.40 -15.90
CA LYS A 889 48.58 -23.14 -15.30
C LYS A 889 47.09 -23.28 -14.90
N LEU A 890 46.77 -22.76 -13.75
CA LEU A 890 45.47 -22.72 -13.04
C LEU A 890 44.29 -22.21 -13.90
N GLN A 891 43.94 -22.91 -14.93
CA GLN A 891 42.65 -22.80 -15.63
C GLN A 891 42.27 -24.16 -16.21
N PRO A 892 41.01 -24.63 -16.08
CA PRO A 892 40.60 -25.90 -16.68
C PRO A 892 40.73 -25.77 -18.20
N PRO A 893 41.37 -26.77 -18.89
CA PRO A 893 41.49 -26.71 -20.33
C PRO A 893 40.13 -26.89 -21.01
N PRO A 894 39.89 -26.24 -22.15
CA PRO A 894 38.72 -26.53 -22.95
C PRO A 894 38.77 -28.00 -23.37
N ILE A 895 37.62 -28.64 -23.38
CA ILE A 895 37.39 -30.05 -23.74
C ILE A 895 37.96 -30.32 -25.13
N GLY A 896 39.13 -30.97 -25.19
CA GLY A 896 39.77 -31.31 -26.44
C GLY A 896 40.97 -32.26 -26.25
N ASN A 897 40.72 -33.50 -26.45
CA ASN A 897 41.50 -34.62 -27.02
C ASN A 897 42.91 -35.03 -26.54
N THR A 898 43.62 -34.37 -25.67
CA THR A 898 45.04 -34.73 -25.40
C THR A 898 45.27 -35.66 -24.20
N SER A 899 44.32 -35.83 -23.33
CA SER A 899 44.41 -36.76 -22.20
C SER A 899 43.77 -38.13 -22.48
N LEU A 900 43.03 -38.27 -23.57
CA LEU A 900 42.22 -39.45 -23.88
C LEU A 900 43.10 -40.63 -24.28
N GLY A 901 44.15 -40.43 -25.10
CA GLY A 901 45.03 -41.50 -25.57
C GLY A 901 45.85 -42.18 -24.46
N ILE A 902 46.48 -41.34 -23.61
CA ILE A 902 47.28 -41.84 -22.48
C ILE A 902 46.39 -42.53 -21.43
N ASN A 903 45.22 -41.92 -21.11
CA ASN A 903 44.26 -42.52 -20.17
C ASN A 903 43.66 -43.82 -20.72
N PHE A 904 43.42 -43.90 -22.02
CA PHE A 904 42.94 -45.13 -22.66
C PHE A 904 44.04 -46.25 -22.63
N THR A 905 45.27 -45.93 -22.97
CA THR A 905 46.39 -46.86 -22.89
C THR A 905 46.59 -47.34 -21.45
N ARG A 906 46.54 -46.46 -20.46
CA ARG A 906 46.63 -46.83 -19.04
C ARG A 906 45.48 -47.76 -18.59
N LYS A 907 44.23 -47.43 -18.96
CA LYS A 907 43.07 -48.29 -18.65
C LYS A 907 43.13 -49.64 -19.38
N ARG A 908 43.67 -49.68 -20.63
CA ARG A 908 43.86 -50.96 -21.39
C ARG A 908 44.89 -51.84 -20.73
N LEU A 909 46.02 -51.26 -20.35
CA LEU A 909 47.03 -51.98 -19.62
C LEU A 909 46.59 -52.45 -18.24
N GLN A 910 45.85 -51.60 -17.51
CA GLN A 910 45.25 -51.97 -16.24
C GLN A 910 44.32 -53.20 -16.38
N ARG A 911 43.44 -53.19 -17.40
CA ARG A 911 42.50 -54.28 -17.62
C ARG A 911 43.24 -55.56 -18.01
N LEU A 912 44.32 -55.46 -18.79
CA LEU A 912 45.18 -56.63 -19.12
C LEU A 912 45.89 -57.12 -17.85
N SER A 913 46.39 -56.23 -17.00
CA SER A 913 46.98 -56.57 -15.71
C SER A 913 45.98 -57.29 -14.80
N ASP A 914 44.76 -56.75 -14.66
CA ASP A 914 43.69 -57.29 -13.81
C ASP A 914 43.23 -58.68 -14.32
N PHE A 915 43.17 -58.85 -15.65
CA PHE A 915 42.70 -60.05 -16.28
C PHE A 915 43.74 -61.17 -16.24
N TYR A 916 45.01 -60.82 -16.55
CA TYR A 916 46.14 -61.82 -16.62
C TYR A 916 46.90 -61.90 -15.28
N LYS A 917 46.54 -61.05 -14.29
CA LYS A 917 47.20 -60.92 -12.97
C LYS A 917 48.72 -60.74 -13.05
N VAL A 918 49.14 -59.92 -14.01
CA VAL A 918 50.55 -59.57 -14.24
C VAL A 918 50.77 -58.10 -13.98
N PHE A 919 51.95 -57.72 -13.52
CA PHE A 919 52.30 -56.33 -13.24
C PHE A 919 52.52 -55.55 -14.53
N PHE A 920 52.01 -54.32 -14.60
CA PHE A 920 52.47 -53.36 -15.59
C PHE A 920 52.73 -52.00 -14.90
N SER A 921 53.58 -51.15 -15.45
CA SER A 921 53.80 -49.79 -15.03
C SER A 921 53.91 -48.88 -16.24
N LEU A 922 53.36 -47.72 -16.14
CA LEU A 922 53.48 -46.63 -17.10
C LEU A 922 53.87 -45.37 -16.37
N GLN A 923 55.07 -44.91 -16.51
CA GLN A 923 55.60 -43.67 -15.95
C GLN A 923 55.85 -42.66 -17.05
N ILE A 924 55.56 -41.38 -16.81
CA ILE A 924 55.77 -40.30 -17.76
C ILE A 924 56.43 -39.18 -16.96
N GLU A 925 57.72 -38.90 -17.29
CA GLU A 925 58.55 -37.98 -16.52
C GLU A 925 59.33 -37.06 -17.49
N SER A 926 59.90 -35.99 -16.96
CA SER A 926 60.83 -35.15 -17.67
C SER A 926 62.27 -35.72 -17.40
N PRO A 927 63.10 -35.94 -18.45
CA PRO A 927 64.47 -36.43 -18.25
C PRO A 927 65.28 -35.53 -17.34
N GLN A 928 66.08 -36.12 -16.42
CA GLN A 928 66.89 -35.32 -15.49
C GLN A 928 68.03 -34.61 -16.29
N GLY A 929 67.94 -33.26 -16.25
CA GLY A 929 68.99 -32.39 -16.79
C GLY A 929 68.91 -32.13 -18.32
N ALA A 930 67.86 -32.52 -19.01
CA ALA A 930 67.65 -32.27 -20.44
C ALA A 930 66.20 -31.91 -20.76
N PRO A 931 65.88 -31.03 -21.73
CA PRO A 931 64.54 -30.79 -22.17
C PRO A 931 63.94 -32.02 -22.83
N GLY A 932 62.64 -32.30 -22.65
CA GLY A 932 61.93 -33.39 -23.28
C GLY A 932 61.06 -34.20 -22.33
N THR A 933 60.54 -35.34 -22.85
CA THR A 933 59.68 -36.23 -22.07
C THR A 933 60.29 -37.66 -22.17
N GLU A 934 60.30 -38.37 -21.05
CA GLU A 934 60.64 -39.79 -20.97
C GLU A 934 59.37 -40.55 -20.53
N VAL A 935 58.98 -41.54 -21.34
CA VAL A 935 57.91 -42.49 -21.05
C VAL A 935 58.52 -43.88 -20.86
N THR A 936 58.30 -44.39 -19.64
CA THR A 936 58.75 -45.75 -19.32
C THR A 936 57.58 -46.70 -19.21
N ILE A 937 57.53 -47.72 -19.99
CA ILE A 937 56.50 -48.75 -20.01
C ILE A 937 57.12 -50.06 -19.59
N ILE A 938 56.54 -50.68 -18.54
CA ILE A 938 57.01 -52.00 -18.08
C ILE A 938 55.89 -53.02 -18.26
N LEU A 939 56.11 -54.08 -18.98
CA LEU A 939 55.15 -55.12 -19.30
C LEU A 939 55.76 -56.53 -19.11
N TYR A 940 54.91 -57.50 -18.85
CA TYR A 940 55.34 -58.88 -18.86
C TYR A 940 55.58 -59.35 -20.30
N ALA A 941 56.77 -59.83 -20.62
CA ALA A 941 57.19 -60.14 -21.99
C ALA A 941 56.53 -61.38 -22.59
N LYS A 942 56.04 -62.31 -21.74
CA LYS A 942 55.43 -63.59 -22.19
C LYS A 942 53.87 -63.53 -22.24
N PHE A 943 53.30 -62.39 -22.61
CA PHE A 943 51.85 -62.23 -22.77
C PHE A 943 51.14 -63.26 -23.62
N LYS A 944 51.83 -63.75 -24.71
CA LYS A 944 51.34 -64.76 -25.67
C LYS A 944 51.12 -66.12 -24.97
N GLU A 945 52.03 -66.51 -24.14
CA GLU A 945 51.94 -67.75 -23.36
C GLU A 945 50.79 -67.75 -22.37
N LEU A 946 50.49 -66.60 -21.78
CA LEU A 946 49.37 -66.43 -20.85
C LEU A 946 48.00 -66.45 -21.56
N THR A 947 47.90 -65.90 -22.74
CA THR A 947 46.70 -65.96 -23.58
C THR A 947 46.35 -67.36 -24.05
N GLU A 948 47.34 -68.17 -24.40
CA GLU A 948 47.14 -69.52 -24.79
C GLU A 948 46.78 -70.47 -23.65
N THR A 949 47.38 -70.27 -22.50
CA THR A 949 47.07 -71.02 -21.26
C THR A 949 45.63 -70.74 -20.75
N GLN A 950 45.14 -69.52 -20.79
CA GLN A 950 43.76 -69.22 -20.39
C GLN A 950 42.70 -69.61 -21.42
N LYS A 951 42.98 -69.62 -22.69
CA LYS A 951 42.12 -70.21 -23.71
C LYS A 951 41.91 -71.72 -23.53
N LEU A 952 42.92 -72.39 -22.94
CA LEU A 952 42.81 -73.80 -22.57
C LEU A 952 42.04 -74.06 -21.30
N GLN A 953 42.09 -73.14 -20.35
CA GLN A 953 41.34 -73.26 -19.09
C GLN A 953 39.86 -72.87 -19.20
N ASN A 954 39.46 -72.14 -20.25
CA ASN A 954 38.04 -71.71 -20.43
C ASN A 954 37.34 -72.57 -21.53
N LYS A 955 37.97 -73.62 -22.03
CA LYS A 955 37.34 -74.74 -22.78
C LYS A 955 37.04 -75.91 -21.84
#